data_efaf528c6f2459f018e02ca037a28ae9
#
_entry.id   efaf528c6f2459f018e02ca037a28ae9
#
_cell.length_a   1.000
_cell.length_b   1.000
_cell.length_c   1.000
_cell.angle_alpha   90.00
_cell.angle_beta   90.00
_cell.angle_gamma   90.00
#
_symmetry.space_group_name_H-M   'P 1'
#
loop_
_entity.id
_entity.type
_entity.pdbx_description
1 polymer ?
#
loop_
_entity_poly.entity_id
_entity_poly.type
_entity_poly.pdbx_seq_one_letter_code
_entity_poly.pdbx_strand_id
1 'polypeptide(L)'
;MASRHSNPTRERIDRNGNKFWARAPYNFVPLPETIVAARPPLGHDDYAGLTGWIDCDLETLSPTYVRGMLSSEKFEEISSKKSDELTDAEKKLRAGFFSASSGRQIEGRPEPVIPGSSLRGMTRALVEIITYSRMRWVGSTPTFTYRAVAASKDDPLSAPYKSLIGDFGRNVRAGYLNKKGNRWQVIPAQVFGNEPFLKVKERYLNTRTLSGYLHLNSPNYRPQIHAVSFNLGTRTGRDGRPATMVTDLGPAAAGYAYVGKLICSGNMIEGGKKGASTRRTSHTIILEADPKARPLNLSDQVVQDYIDGMTPFQREKLTDWHGNPGVLADGAPIFYVASGQDVIAFGHNPNFRIPARQQFGTIARAATPADFLPPVPQGGEVLDLAESIFGWVDGKTPHGKQRAGRVFFGDASYVSNNRGVWYRPDPITLHPLSEPKPTTFQHYLVQDTSQGHNPDDKVSLAHYGTPVQQTQIRGNKLYWTKGAEPSIEANSTEMGEVSSDGKRQHESQLTRVVPLKPGVKFQFRVRFENLRPEELGALMWALSLPENYCHRIGMGKPLGMGAIRLTPTLHLNDRGYHYRTLVSDGQWADRDLPQDADYAMQFERFVLEQVAPQTQHLTELGRIQDLLTMLEWRDGDADWLEWTRYMEIEHGAGKVNEYKERPVLPTPAGVVAKYRNQPMPVTHQNTQEQPNQPLHANNSIPNRLNRPLPPPGFYAGEVVEYYVEKGYGFIKPDREGEPKIFVHCTKLQGITSLVEGQRVIFKRGPGRNGKPAAEDVRLEE
;
A
#
# COMPACT_ATOMS: atom_id res chain seq x y z
N MET A 1 -21.39 8.59 -2.71
CA MET A 1 -20.49 9.54 -3.41
C MET A 1 -19.53 8.71 -4.26
N ALA A 2 -19.48 8.95 -5.57
CA ALA A 2 -18.63 8.20 -6.49
C ALA A 2 -17.16 8.28 -6.09
N SER A 3 -16.41 7.20 -6.31
CA SER A 3 -14.97 7.20 -6.12
C SER A 3 -14.37 8.37 -6.89
N ARG A 4 -13.98 9.42 -6.16
CA ARG A 4 -13.49 10.67 -6.73
C ARG A 4 -12.01 10.62 -7.11
N HIS A 5 -11.46 9.41 -7.18
CA HIS A 5 -10.06 9.24 -7.55
C HIS A 5 -9.87 9.58 -9.03
N SER A 6 -9.14 10.63 -9.29
CA SER A 6 -8.72 10.99 -10.65
C SER A 6 -7.48 10.20 -11.04
N ASN A 7 -7.52 9.61 -12.23
CA ASN A 7 -6.33 9.02 -12.83
C ASN A 7 -5.47 10.12 -13.45
N PRO A 8 -4.17 10.12 -13.23
CA PRO A 8 -3.28 10.99 -13.99
C PRO A 8 -3.29 10.54 -15.44
N THR A 9 -3.65 11.45 -16.33
CA THR A 9 -3.64 11.22 -17.78
C THR A 9 -2.27 11.45 -18.40
N ARG A 10 -1.36 12.06 -17.63
CA ARG A 10 -0.04 12.50 -18.11
C ARG A 10 1.09 11.95 -17.28
N GLU A 11 2.26 11.86 -17.92
CA GLU A 11 3.53 11.61 -17.24
C GLU A 11 3.86 12.79 -16.32
N ARG A 12 4.39 12.49 -15.16
CA ARG A 12 5.01 13.51 -14.33
C ARG A 12 6.39 13.85 -14.91
N ILE A 13 6.60 15.09 -15.29
CA ILE A 13 7.87 15.55 -15.86
C ILE A 13 8.57 16.45 -14.86
N ASP A 14 9.85 16.18 -14.55
CA ASP A 14 10.65 17.05 -13.69
C ASP A 14 11.18 18.28 -14.46
N ARG A 15 11.86 19.18 -13.74
CA ARG A 15 12.46 20.40 -14.31
C ARG A 15 13.54 20.12 -15.36
N ASN A 16 14.08 18.91 -15.38
CA ASN A 16 15.12 18.46 -16.32
C ASN A 16 14.53 17.68 -17.52
N GLY A 17 13.21 17.57 -17.62
CA GLY A 17 12.52 16.84 -18.68
C GLY A 17 12.44 15.35 -18.47
N ASN A 18 12.85 14.81 -17.31
CA ASN A 18 12.73 13.38 -17.01
C ASN A 18 11.28 13.01 -16.74
N LYS A 19 10.85 11.90 -17.31
CA LYS A 19 9.49 11.37 -17.19
C LYS A 19 9.39 10.37 -16.06
N PHE A 20 8.36 10.49 -15.24
CA PHE A 20 8.07 9.61 -14.11
C PHE A 20 6.68 8.99 -14.24
N TRP A 21 6.62 7.67 -14.17
CA TRP A 21 5.39 6.90 -14.20
C TRP A 21 5.22 6.18 -12.87
N ALA A 22 4.00 6.14 -12.37
CA ALA A 22 3.68 5.26 -11.25
C ALA A 22 3.67 3.81 -11.71
N ARG A 23 4.53 2.99 -11.12
CA ARG A 23 4.61 1.55 -11.32
C ARG A 23 4.43 0.84 -10.00
N ALA A 24 3.70 -0.25 -10.01
CA ALA A 24 3.57 -1.10 -8.83
C ALA A 24 3.16 -2.52 -9.23
N PRO A 25 3.61 -3.56 -8.50
CA PRO A 25 3.15 -4.93 -8.72
C PRO A 25 1.72 -5.17 -8.23
N TYR A 26 1.04 -4.12 -7.81
CA TYR A 26 -0.31 -4.13 -7.25
C TYR A 26 -1.14 -2.96 -7.77
N ASN A 27 -2.44 -3.08 -7.59
CA ASN A 27 -3.36 -1.97 -7.74
C ASN A 27 -4.55 -2.17 -6.77
N PHE A 28 -5.55 -1.32 -6.86
CA PHE A 28 -6.66 -1.29 -5.92
C PHE A 28 -8.00 -1.35 -6.63
N VAL A 29 -8.88 -2.20 -6.10
CA VAL A 29 -10.30 -2.12 -6.43
C VAL A 29 -10.93 -1.10 -5.48
N PRO A 30 -11.61 -0.06 -5.97
CA PRO A 30 -12.17 1.01 -5.14
C PRO A 30 -13.07 0.49 -4.02
N LEU A 31 -13.12 1.20 -2.88
CA LEU A 31 -14.10 0.90 -1.85
C LEU A 31 -15.52 1.15 -2.37
N PRO A 32 -16.51 0.38 -1.89
CA PRO A 32 -17.90 0.59 -2.29
C PRO A 32 -18.44 1.91 -1.70
N GLU A 33 -19.26 2.60 -2.45
CA GLU A 33 -19.95 3.79 -1.98
C GLU A 33 -21.16 3.45 -1.12
N THR A 34 -21.88 2.42 -1.55
CA THR A 34 -23.03 1.86 -0.86
C THR A 34 -22.66 0.47 -0.38
N ILE A 35 -22.85 0.22 0.90
CA ILE A 35 -22.70 -1.12 1.46
C ILE A 35 -23.99 -1.89 1.23
N VAL A 36 -23.89 -3.04 0.59
CA VAL A 36 -25.03 -3.93 0.37
C VAL A 36 -25.42 -4.60 1.68
N ALA A 37 -26.63 -4.31 2.14
CA ALA A 37 -27.15 -4.91 3.37
C ALA A 37 -27.58 -6.36 3.11
N ALA A 38 -27.03 -7.27 3.92
CA ALA A 38 -27.51 -8.66 3.93
C ALA A 38 -28.88 -8.75 4.60
N ARG A 39 -29.68 -9.71 4.18
CA ARG A 39 -30.82 -10.16 5.00
C ARG A 39 -30.30 -10.80 6.28
N PRO A 40 -31.02 -10.72 7.40
CA PRO A 40 -30.62 -11.41 8.62
C PRO A 40 -30.31 -12.89 8.32
N PRO A 41 -29.15 -13.41 8.72
CA PRO A 41 -28.80 -14.81 8.45
C PRO A 41 -29.76 -15.74 9.19
N LEU A 42 -30.13 -16.82 8.53
CA LEU A 42 -31.00 -17.84 9.11
C LEU A 42 -30.38 -18.40 10.39
N GLY A 43 -31.20 -18.65 11.39
CA GLY A 43 -30.79 -19.25 12.67
C GLY A 43 -30.41 -20.71 12.52
N HIS A 44 -29.77 -21.29 13.53
CA HIS A 44 -29.44 -22.71 13.55
C HIS A 44 -30.67 -23.61 13.76
N ASP A 45 -31.77 -23.02 14.19
CA ASP A 45 -33.07 -23.62 14.42
C ASP A 45 -34.06 -23.43 13.25
N ASP A 46 -33.72 -22.56 12.30
CA ASP A 46 -34.51 -22.30 11.10
C ASP A 46 -33.75 -22.78 9.86
N TYR A 47 -33.98 -23.99 9.47
CA TYR A 47 -33.31 -24.65 8.34
C TYR A 47 -33.99 -24.44 7.00
N ALA A 48 -34.42 -23.23 6.72
CA ALA A 48 -35.05 -22.85 5.45
C ALA A 48 -34.06 -22.61 4.32
N GLY A 49 -32.76 -22.49 4.62
CA GLY A 49 -31.71 -22.23 3.65
C GLY A 49 -31.09 -23.47 3.01
N LEU A 50 -30.21 -23.22 2.05
CA LEU A 50 -29.48 -24.24 1.32
C LEU A 50 -28.32 -24.80 2.15
N THR A 51 -28.16 -26.12 2.11
CA THR A 51 -27.07 -26.82 2.78
C THR A 51 -26.46 -27.83 1.81
N GLY A 52 -25.14 -27.99 1.87
CA GLY A 52 -24.43 -28.91 0.99
C GLY A 52 -22.93 -28.65 0.98
N TRP A 53 -22.29 -28.94 -0.14
CA TRP A 53 -20.86 -28.70 -0.31
C TRP A 53 -20.52 -28.35 -1.75
N ILE A 54 -19.33 -27.79 -1.92
CA ILE A 54 -18.73 -27.50 -3.22
C ILE A 54 -17.41 -28.27 -3.27
N ASP A 55 -17.28 -29.21 -4.18
CA ASP A 55 -16.03 -29.88 -4.50
C ASP A 55 -15.25 -28.98 -5.49
N CYS A 56 -14.00 -28.70 -5.18
CA CYS A 56 -13.17 -27.80 -5.96
C CYS A 56 -11.90 -28.51 -6.42
N ASP A 57 -11.73 -28.61 -7.74
CA ASP A 57 -10.42 -28.88 -8.33
C ASP A 57 -9.61 -27.61 -8.38
N LEU A 58 -8.33 -27.69 -8.00
CA LEU A 58 -7.40 -26.57 -7.99
C LEU A 58 -6.16 -26.92 -8.82
N GLU A 59 -5.78 -26.01 -9.72
CA GLU A 59 -4.54 -26.10 -10.49
C GLU A 59 -3.68 -24.87 -10.32
N THR A 60 -2.38 -25.05 -10.04
CA THR A 60 -1.42 -23.94 -9.98
C THR A 60 -1.07 -23.47 -11.38
N LEU A 61 -1.17 -22.15 -11.63
CA LEU A 61 -0.84 -21.53 -12.92
C LEU A 61 0.53 -20.84 -12.91
N SER A 62 1.04 -20.47 -11.74
CA SER A 62 2.38 -19.91 -11.55
C SER A 62 3.04 -20.54 -10.32
N PRO A 63 4.35 -20.36 -10.09
CA PRO A 63 4.99 -20.85 -8.88
C PRO A 63 4.19 -20.47 -7.64
N THR A 64 3.83 -21.45 -6.83
CA THR A 64 2.93 -21.22 -5.68
C THR A 64 3.62 -21.63 -4.39
N TYR A 65 3.55 -20.78 -3.37
CA TYR A 65 4.15 -21.06 -2.08
C TYR A 65 3.23 -20.68 -0.92
N VAL A 66 2.97 -21.64 -0.07
CA VAL A 66 2.34 -21.46 1.24
C VAL A 66 3.33 -21.95 2.29
N ARG A 67 3.68 -21.08 3.24
CA ARG A 67 4.70 -21.41 4.24
C ARG A 67 4.23 -22.53 5.15
N GLY A 68 5.11 -23.51 5.36
CA GLY A 68 4.89 -24.58 6.34
C GLY A 68 4.85 -24.07 7.77
N MET A 69 4.11 -24.76 8.61
CA MET A 69 4.13 -24.53 10.06
C MET A 69 5.32 -25.28 10.67
N LEU A 70 5.95 -24.64 11.64
CA LEU A 70 6.91 -25.30 12.53
C LEU A 70 6.13 -25.94 13.69
N SER A 71 6.65 -27.05 14.25
CA SER A 71 6.15 -27.54 15.55
C SER A 71 6.38 -26.45 16.62
N SER A 72 5.58 -26.45 17.68
CA SER A 72 5.71 -25.47 18.76
C SER A 72 7.13 -25.42 19.32
N GLU A 73 7.76 -26.58 19.51
CA GLU A 73 9.15 -26.68 19.99
C GLU A 73 10.15 -26.05 19.03
N LYS A 74 10.04 -26.34 17.72
CA LYS A 74 10.91 -25.74 16.71
C LYS A 74 10.64 -24.26 16.52
N PHE A 75 9.39 -23.84 16.67
CA PHE A 75 9.05 -22.42 16.63
C PHE A 75 9.68 -21.67 17.79
N GLU A 76 9.61 -22.15 19.02
CA GLU A 76 10.25 -21.56 20.18
C GLU A 76 11.78 -21.48 20.01
N GLU A 77 12.41 -22.55 19.51
CA GLU A 77 13.85 -22.59 19.26
C GLU A 77 14.31 -21.57 18.22
N ILE A 78 13.53 -21.38 17.13
CA ILE A 78 13.95 -20.63 15.95
C ILE A 78 13.39 -19.20 15.92
N SER A 79 12.23 -18.94 16.55
CA SER A 79 11.53 -17.65 16.47
C SER A 79 12.32 -16.48 17.04
N SER A 80 13.13 -16.71 18.06
CA SER A 80 13.98 -15.71 18.69
C SER A 80 15.28 -15.41 17.90
N LYS A 81 15.67 -16.31 16.99
CA LYS A 81 16.90 -16.18 16.20
C LYS A 81 16.71 -15.24 15.02
N LYS A 82 17.70 -14.38 14.75
CA LYS A 82 17.75 -13.61 13.51
C LYS A 82 18.13 -14.50 12.33
N SER A 83 17.83 -14.05 11.11
CA SER A 83 18.09 -14.84 9.90
C SER A 83 19.56 -15.18 9.68
N ASP A 84 20.47 -14.35 10.16
CA ASP A 84 21.92 -14.56 10.12
C ASP A 84 22.47 -15.47 11.24
N GLU A 85 21.65 -15.74 12.26
CA GLU A 85 21.95 -16.64 13.38
C GLU A 85 21.45 -18.07 13.14
N LEU A 86 20.61 -18.26 12.09
CA LEU A 86 20.07 -19.57 11.74
C LEU A 86 21.10 -20.45 11.02
N THR A 87 21.18 -21.70 11.39
CA THR A 87 21.92 -22.73 10.65
C THR A 87 21.27 -23.00 9.28
N ASP A 88 22.00 -23.60 8.35
CA ASP A 88 21.44 -23.97 7.04
C ASP A 88 20.29 -24.98 7.13
N ALA A 89 20.32 -25.88 8.11
CA ALA A 89 19.24 -26.81 8.40
C ALA A 89 17.97 -26.09 8.85
N GLU A 90 18.09 -25.11 9.76
CA GLU A 90 16.97 -24.29 10.23
C GLU A 90 16.42 -23.39 9.11
N LYS A 91 17.28 -22.83 8.25
CA LYS A 91 16.87 -22.06 7.07
C LYS A 91 16.08 -22.93 6.08
N LYS A 92 16.53 -24.18 5.83
CA LYS A 92 15.80 -25.15 4.99
C LYS A 92 14.45 -25.51 5.61
N LEU A 93 14.39 -25.72 6.93
CA LEU A 93 13.15 -26.02 7.64
C LEU A 93 12.15 -24.86 7.53
N ARG A 94 12.57 -23.61 7.71
CA ARG A 94 11.72 -22.41 7.55
C ARG A 94 11.26 -22.18 6.11
N ALA A 95 11.99 -22.69 5.12
CA ALA A 95 11.65 -22.56 3.70
C ALA A 95 10.60 -23.57 3.24
N GLY A 96 10.26 -24.57 4.05
CA GLY A 96 9.34 -25.64 3.71
C GLY A 96 7.96 -25.16 3.28
N PHE A 97 7.36 -25.90 2.35
CA PHE A 97 5.95 -25.74 1.99
C PHE A 97 5.06 -26.32 3.08
N PHE A 98 3.85 -25.79 3.23
CA PHE A 98 2.86 -26.38 4.13
C PHE A 98 2.54 -27.83 3.70
N SER A 99 2.55 -28.77 4.62
CA SER A 99 2.49 -30.20 4.33
C SER A 99 1.54 -30.95 5.27
N ALA A 100 1.04 -32.06 4.77
CA ALA A 100 0.25 -32.99 5.58
C ALA A 100 1.11 -33.67 6.66
N SER A 101 0.48 -33.97 7.79
CA SER A 101 1.08 -34.79 8.86
C SER A 101 1.10 -36.29 8.54
N SER A 102 0.69 -36.70 7.34
CA SER A 102 0.56 -38.10 6.92
C SER A 102 1.88 -38.89 6.86
N GLY A 103 3.00 -38.21 6.91
CA GLY A 103 4.33 -38.82 6.68
C GLY A 103 4.64 -39.19 5.22
N ARG A 104 3.66 -39.04 4.31
CA ARG A 104 3.86 -39.28 2.88
C ARG A 104 4.83 -38.27 2.28
N GLN A 105 5.70 -38.76 1.42
CA GLN A 105 6.67 -37.91 0.72
C GLN A 105 6.43 -37.90 -0.79
N ILE A 106 6.58 -36.75 -1.40
CA ILE A 106 6.55 -36.54 -2.86
C ILE A 106 7.90 -35.95 -3.27
N GLU A 107 8.62 -36.69 -4.12
CA GLU A 107 9.96 -36.28 -4.60
C GLU A 107 10.92 -35.90 -3.44
N GLY A 108 10.95 -36.73 -2.39
CA GLY A 108 11.85 -36.56 -1.25
C GLY A 108 11.47 -35.45 -0.25
N ARG A 109 10.27 -34.88 -0.36
CA ARG A 109 9.74 -33.86 0.56
C ARG A 109 8.35 -34.26 1.06
N PRO A 110 7.94 -33.72 2.23
CA PRO A 110 6.57 -33.94 2.71
C PRO A 110 5.53 -33.56 1.66
N GLU A 111 4.45 -34.34 1.59
CA GLU A 111 3.34 -34.11 0.66
C GLU A 111 2.76 -32.70 0.85
N PRO A 112 2.68 -31.88 -0.23
CA PRO A 112 2.20 -30.53 -0.12
C PRO A 112 0.69 -30.50 0.12
N VAL A 113 0.28 -29.55 0.96
CA VAL A 113 -1.13 -29.28 1.25
C VAL A 113 -1.34 -27.76 1.18
N ILE A 114 -2.49 -27.32 0.68
CA ILE A 114 -2.88 -25.92 0.78
C ILE A 114 -3.92 -25.79 1.90
N PRO A 115 -3.62 -25.05 2.99
CA PRO A 115 -4.52 -24.97 4.13
C PRO A 115 -5.87 -24.36 3.78
N GLY A 116 -6.94 -24.92 4.31
CA GLY A 116 -8.31 -24.40 4.17
C GLY A 116 -8.44 -22.95 4.66
N SER A 117 -7.65 -22.55 5.65
CA SER A 117 -7.59 -21.16 6.11
C SER A 117 -7.09 -20.19 5.03
N SER A 118 -6.12 -20.60 4.19
CA SER A 118 -5.62 -19.80 3.06
C SER A 118 -6.66 -19.70 1.94
N LEU A 119 -7.34 -20.82 1.65
CA LEU A 119 -8.43 -20.87 0.66
C LEU A 119 -9.62 -20.00 1.11
N ARG A 120 -10.01 -20.11 2.38
CA ARG A 120 -11.07 -19.31 2.99
C ARG A 120 -10.74 -17.81 2.94
N GLY A 121 -9.51 -17.43 3.28
CA GLY A 121 -9.07 -16.03 3.24
C GLY A 121 -9.06 -15.44 1.82
N MET A 122 -8.63 -16.21 0.82
CA MET A 122 -8.67 -15.84 -0.59
C MET A 122 -10.12 -15.63 -1.07
N THR A 123 -10.99 -16.60 -0.83
CA THR A 123 -12.41 -16.54 -1.24
C THR A 123 -13.14 -15.40 -0.53
N ARG A 124 -12.92 -15.24 0.79
CA ARG A 124 -13.52 -14.14 1.56
C ARG A 124 -13.14 -12.77 0.98
N ALA A 125 -11.88 -12.56 0.62
CA ALA A 125 -11.44 -11.28 0.05
C ALA A 125 -12.14 -10.96 -1.28
N LEU A 126 -12.41 -11.96 -2.13
CA LEU A 126 -13.20 -11.78 -3.35
C LEU A 126 -14.67 -11.52 -3.03
N VAL A 127 -15.26 -12.31 -2.14
CA VAL A 127 -16.65 -12.09 -1.70
C VAL A 127 -16.81 -10.69 -1.13
N GLU A 128 -15.94 -10.20 -0.25
CA GLU A 128 -15.99 -8.82 0.28
C GLU A 128 -16.02 -7.77 -0.84
N ILE A 129 -15.31 -8.00 -1.94
CA ILE A 129 -15.29 -7.07 -3.07
C ILE A 129 -16.59 -7.15 -3.87
N ILE A 130 -17.00 -8.34 -4.33
CA ILE A 130 -18.15 -8.49 -5.24
C ILE A 130 -19.49 -8.22 -4.56
N THR A 131 -19.57 -8.42 -3.26
CA THR A 131 -20.76 -8.16 -2.46
C THR A 131 -20.86 -6.72 -1.94
N TYR A 132 -19.98 -5.85 -2.35
CA TYR A 132 -19.95 -4.46 -1.85
C TYR A 132 -19.92 -4.39 -0.31
N SER A 133 -19.22 -5.34 0.30
CA SER A 133 -19.04 -5.40 1.75
C SER A 133 -18.06 -4.34 2.24
N ARG A 134 -18.16 -4.01 3.52
CA ARG A 134 -17.30 -3.02 4.17
C ARG A 134 -15.88 -3.57 4.38
N MET A 135 -14.87 -2.74 4.11
CA MET A 135 -13.51 -3.04 4.54
C MET A 135 -13.37 -2.77 6.05
N ARG A 136 -13.24 -3.82 6.86
CA ARG A 136 -13.14 -3.71 8.32
C ARG A 136 -11.74 -3.90 8.87
N TRP A 137 -10.96 -4.76 8.25
CA TRP A 137 -9.67 -5.19 8.77
C TRP A 137 -8.54 -4.25 8.34
N VAL A 138 -8.65 -3.00 8.78
CA VAL A 138 -7.61 -1.99 8.59
C VAL A 138 -7.00 -1.68 9.94
N GLY A 139 -5.66 -1.78 10.04
CA GLY A 139 -4.95 -1.61 11.30
C GLY A 139 -5.04 -0.19 11.85
N SER A 140 -5.11 -0.08 13.17
CA SER A 140 -4.94 1.17 13.91
C SER A 140 -3.48 1.48 14.22
N THR A 141 -2.56 0.66 13.71
CA THR A 141 -1.11 0.81 13.85
C THR A 141 -0.41 0.43 12.53
N PRO A 142 0.77 1.01 12.23
CA PRO A 142 1.40 2.14 12.93
C PRO A 142 0.68 3.47 12.68
N THR A 143 0.87 4.43 13.57
CA THR A 143 0.45 5.81 13.36
C THR A 143 1.30 6.47 12.28
N PHE A 144 0.71 7.40 11.53
CA PHE A 144 1.43 8.13 10.51
C PHE A 144 2.28 9.26 11.07
N THR A 145 3.44 9.45 10.45
CA THR A 145 4.38 10.51 10.84
C THR A 145 4.88 11.25 9.61
N TYR A 146 5.08 12.55 9.71
CA TYR A 146 5.79 13.32 8.70
C TYR A 146 7.28 12.93 8.69
N ARG A 147 7.80 12.67 7.51
CA ARG A 147 9.21 12.34 7.31
C ARG A 147 9.75 13.08 6.09
N ALA A 148 10.48 14.14 6.34
CA ALA A 148 11.02 15.00 5.28
C ALA A 148 12.54 14.87 5.05
N VAL A 149 13.21 13.91 5.69
CA VAL A 149 14.69 13.86 5.78
C VAL A 149 15.40 13.70 4.43
N ALA A 150 14.73 13.25 3.38
CA ALA A 150 15.32 13.16 2.04
C ALA A 150 14.35 13.66 0.95
N ALA A 151 13.29 14.33 1.36
CA ALA A 151 12.29 14.85 0.47
C ALA A 151 12.77 16.16 -0.18
N SER A 152 12.34 16.41 -1.41
CA SER A 152 12.52 17.68 -2.07
C SER A 152 11.78 18.79 -1.31
N LYS A 153 12.12 20.08 -1.58
CA LYS A 153 11.47 21.20 -0.88
C LYS A 153 9.97 21.28 -1.12
N ASP A 154 9.55 20.80 -2.27
CA ASP A 154 8.18 20.75 -2.80
C ASP A 154 7.46 19.42 -2.52
N ASP A 155 8.02 18.55 -1.70
CA ASP A 155 7.35 17.31 -1.28
C ASP A 155 6.22 17.63 -0.28
N PRO A 156 5.00 17.11 -0.46
CA PRO A 156 3.85 17.39 0.40
C PRO A 156 4.10 17.11 1.89
N LEU A 157 4.88 16.08 2.21
CA LEU A 157 5.25 15.77 3.60
C LEU A 157 6.32 16.70 4.16
N SER A 158 6.99 17.50 3.31
CA SER A 158 8.05 18.39 3.71
C SER A 158 7.52 19.66 4.39
N ALA A 159 6.45 20.23 3.89
CA ALA A 159 5.88 21.47 4.41
C ALA A 159 5.35 21.33 5.86
N PRO A 160 4.51 20.33 6.21
CA PRO A 160 4.07 20.12 7.60
C PRO A 160 5.22 19.81 8.56
N TYR A 161 6.23 19.06 8.09
CA TYR A 161 7.41 18.77 8.90
C TYR A 161 8.20 20.07 9.19
N LYS A 162 8.48 20.88 8.17
CA LYS A 162 9.26 22.12 8.32
C LYS A 162 8.53 23.20 9.10
N SER A 163 7.20 23.29 9.00
CA SER A 163 6.43 24.25 9.80
C SER A 163 6.65 24.05 11.29
N LEU A 164 6.82 22.82 11.74
CA LEU A 164 7.02 22.48 13.15
C LEU A 164 8.51 22.54 13.55
N ILE A 165 9.37 21.83 12.81
CA ILE A 165 10.81 21.77 13.12
C ILE A 165 11.53 23.08 12.82
N GLY A 166 11.02 23.86 11.87
CA GLY A 166 11.70 25.04 11.31
C GLY A 166 12.80 24.67 10.32
N ASP A 167 13.24 25.67 9.55
CA ASP A 167 14.37 25.48 8.65
C ASP A 167 15.63 25.09 9.43
N PHE A 168 16.29 24.02 8.97
CA PHE A 168 17.47 23.43 9.64
C PHE A 168 17.27 23.02 11.10
N GLY A 169 16.02 22.90 11.57
CA GLY A 169 15.71 22.51 12.95
C GLY A 169 15.73 23.66 13.94
N ARG A 170 15.58 24.89 13.51
CA ARG A 170 15.66 26.10 14.38
C ARG A 170 14.63 26.16 15.50
N ASN A 171 13.50 25.45 15.34
CA ASN A 171 12.45 25.37 16.38
C ASN A 171 12.69 24.23 17.38
N VAL A 172 13.62 23.34 17.09
CA VAL A 172 13.93 22.23 17.99
C VAL A 172 14.69 22.73 19.21
N ARG A 173 14.27 22.28 20.38
CA ARG A 173 14.91 22.54 21.67
C ARG A 173 15.37 21.23 22.28
N ALA A 174 16.28 21.30 23.22
CA ALA A 174 16.71 20.18 24.04
C ALA A 174 16.16 20.35 25.47
N GLY A 175 15.94 19.25 26.16
CA GLY A 175 15.47 19.23 27.53
C GLY A 175 15.52 17.84 28.12
N TYR A 176 15.00 17.74 29.31
CA TYR A 176 14.97 16.51 30.09
C TYR A 176 13.55 16.14 30.47
N LEU A 177 13.18 14.89 30.33
CA LEU A 177 11.93 14.39 30.85
C LEU A 177 11.93 14.43 32.38
N ASN A 178 10.82 14.86 32.95
CA ASN A 178 10.58 14.86 34.38
C ASN A 178 9.23 14.20 34.65
N LYS A 179 9.22 13.15 35.49
CA LYS A 179 8.01 12.43 35.86
C LYS A 179 7.50 12.92 37.21
N LYS A 180 6.38 13.64 37.21
CA LYS A 180 5.75 14.10 38.43
C LYS A 180 4.42 13.35 38.67
N GLY A 181 4.48 12.33 39.54
CA GLY A 181 3.39 11.37 39.69
C GLY A 181 3.15 10.58 38.40
N ASN A 182 1.95 10.61 37.85
CA ASN A 182 1.61 9.97 36.58
C ASN A 182 1.78 10.88 35.36
N ARG A 183 2.18 12.13 35.51
CA ARG A 183 2.30 13.11 34.43
C ARG A 183 3.76 13.31 34.03
N TRP A 184 3.96 13.50 32.75
CA TRP A 184 5.26 13.88 32.21
C TRP A 184 5.33 15.39 31.98
N GLN A 185 6.51 15.95 32.19
CA GLN A 185 6.87 17.33 31.90
C GLN A 185 8.24 17.35 31.24
N VAL A 186 8.58 18.45 30.58
CA VAL A 186 9.91 18.67 30.01
C VAL A 186 10.57 19.86 30.72
N ILE A 187 11.72 19.65 31.32
CA ILE A 187 12.57 20.72 31.83
C ILE A 187 13.51 21.12 30.69
N PRO A 188 13.45 22.37 30.19
CA PRO A 188 14.36 22.84 29.16
C PRO A 188 15.82 22.71 29.57
N ALA A 189 16.70 22.34 28.64
CA ALA A 189 18.14 22.39 28.86
C ALA A 189 18.67 23.82 28.72
N GLN A 190 19.80 24.11 29.35
CA GLN A 190 20.54 25.36 29.09
C GLN A 190 20.99 25.42 27.62
N VAL A 191 21.27 26.61 27.10
CA VAL A 191 21.61 26.85 25.72
C VAL A 191 23.06 27.34 25.56
N PHE A 192 23.66 27.07 24.41
CA PHE A 192 24.98 27.58 24.03
C PHE A 192 24.81 28.95 23.34
N GLY A 193 24.65 30.02 24.09
CA GLY A 193 24.19 31.30 23.55
C GLY A 193 22.79 31.15 22.97
N ASN A 194 22.66 31.16 21.64
CA ASN A 194 21.37 30.95 20.96
C ASN A 194 21.16 29.51 20.45
N GLU A 195 22.15 28.63 20.62
CA GLU A 195 22.08 27.25 20.09
C GLU A 195 21.58 26.28 21.18
N PRO A 196 20.46 25.58 20.97
CA PRO A 196 19.90 24.67 21.97
C PRO A 196 20.72 23.35 22.10
N PHE A 197 21.56 23.03 21.14
CA PHE A 197 22.43 21.85 21.11
C PHE A 197 23.52 22.01 20.04
N LEU A 198 24.64 21.33 20.21
CA LEU A 198 25.73 21.31 19.25
C LEU A 198 25.89 19.93 18.59
N LYS A 199 26.33 19.90 17.33
CA LYS A 199 26.62 18.66 16.61
C LYS A 199 28.11 18.36 16.60
N VAL A 200 28.47 17.15 16.99
CA VAL A 200 29.86 16.66 17.03
C VAL A 200 29.98 15.43 16.14
N LYS A 201 30.98 15.41 15.26
CA LYS A 201 31.24 14.21 14.45
C LYS A 201 32.02 13.19 15.27
N GLU A 202 31.71 11.91 15.13
CA GLU A 202 32.35 10.81 15.82
C GLU A 202 33.89 10.85 15.70
N ARG A 203 34.40 11.20 14.50
CA ARG A 203 35.84 11.28 14.25
C ARG A 203 36.61 12.31 15.11
N TYR A 204 35.91 13.24 15.74
CA TYR A 204 36.49 14.23 16.66
C TYR A 204 36.34 13.81 18.12
N LEU A 205 35.70 12.67 18.41
CA LEU A 205 35.57 12.13 19.75
C LEU A 205 36.85 11.35 20.10
N ASN A 206 37.43 11.65 21.22
CA ASN A 206 38.43 10.76 21.81
C ASN A 206 37.71 9.62 22.51
N THR A 207 37.27 8.63 21.74
CA THR A 207 36.44 7.52 22.23
C THR A 207 37.15 6.59 23.18
N ARG A 208 38.52 6.62 23.21
CA ARG A 208 39.31 5.83 24.16
C ARG A 208 39.13 6.29 25.60
N THR A 209 38.70 7.55 25.80
CA THR A 209 38.50 8.12 27.14
C THR A 209 37.07 8.01 27.63
N LEU A 210 36.12 7.63 26.78
CA LEU A 210 34.70 7.44 27.14
C LEU A 210 34.43 5.97 27.44
N SER A 211 34.36 5.62 28.74
CA SER A 211 34.06 4.26 29.17
C SER A 211 32.74 3.77 28.63
N GLY A 212 32.72 2.56 28.04
CA GLY A 212 31.53 1.93 27.49
C GLY A 212 31.06 2.51 26.16
N TYR A 213 31.79 3.40 25.50
CA TYR A 213 31.42 3.94 24.19
C TYR A 213 31.48 2.85 23.12
N LEU A 214 30.34 2.69 22.41
CA LEU A 214 30.24 1.79 21.27
C LEU A 214 30.33 2.59 19.97
N HIS A 215 31.29 2.25 19.13
CA HIS A 215 31.44 2.86 17.82
C HIS A 215 30.22 2.56 16.92
N LEU A 216 29.86 3.50 16.06
CA LEU A 216 28.74 3.36 15.11
C LEU A 216 28.86 2.12 14.21
N ASN A 217 30.08 1.65 13.95
CA ASN A 217 30.34 0.45 13.15
C ASN A 217 30.35 -0.84 13.97
N SER A 218 30.18 -0.77 15.29
CA SER A 218 30.09 -1.96 16.13
C SER A 218 28.84 -2.78 15.76
N PRO A 219 28.94 -4.10 15.63
CA PRO A 219 27.78 -4.98 15.43
C PRO A 219 26.77 -4.87 16.59
N ASN A 220 27.25 -4.57 17.78
CA ASN A 220 26.43 -4.40 18.99
C ASN A 220 26.02 -2.93 19.24
N TYR A 221 26.15 -2.05 18.23
CA TYR A 221 25.79 -0.65 18.39
C TYR A 221 24.33 -0.49 18.79
N ARG A 222 24.13 0.32 19.81
CA ARG A 222 22.82 0.82 20.24
C ARG A 222 22.93 2.31 20.56
N PRO A 223 21.81 3.06 20.57
CA PRO A 223 21.81 4.44 21.06
C PRO A 223 22.40 4.54 22.46
N GLN A 224 23.19 5.58 22.72
CA GLN A 224 23.95 5.76 23.96
C GLN A 224 23.90 7.20 24.41
N ILE A 225 24.01 7.41 25.76
CA ILE A 225 24.18 8.71 26.36
C ILE A 225 25.41 8.64 27.28
N HIS A 226 26.28 9.62 27.17
CA HIS A 226 27.45 9.74 28.01
C HIS A 226 27.47 11.10 28.72
N ALA A 227 27.75 11.12 30.01
CA ALA A 227 28.07 12.35 30.71
C ALA A 227 29.47 12.81 30.28
N VAL A 228 29.58 14.03 29.81
CA VAL A 228 30.80 14.58 29.23
C VAL A 228 31.12 15.97 29.76
N SER A 229 32.40 16.34 29.77
CA SER A 229 32.82 17.71 29.81
C SER A 229 33.53 18.09 28.52
N PHE A 230 33.50 19.37 28.13
CA PHE A 230 34.05 19.84 26.86
C PHE A 230 34.35 21.33 26.86
N ASN A 231 35.18 21.76 25.89
CA ASN A 231 35.46 23.16 25.60
C ASN A 231 34.76 23.61 24.33
N LEU A 232 34.55 24.91 24.20
CA LEU A 232 33.96 25.53 23.02
C LEU A 232 35.00 26.36 22.27
N GLY A 233 34.86 26.34 20.95
CA GLY A 233 35.62 27.19 20.04
C GLY A 233 34.69 27.72 18.93
N THR A 234 35.25 28.53 18.05
CA THR A 234 34.56 29.11 16.91
C THR A 234 35.13 28.58 15.61
N ARG A 235 34.27 28.30 14.65
CA ARG A 235 34.66 27.98 13.26
C ARG A 235 33.87 28.85 12.29
N THR A 236 34.38 29.01 11.10
CA THR A 236 33.62 29.63 10.00
C THR A 236 32.60 28.61 9.47
N GLY A 237 31.30 28.92 9.53
CA GLY A 237 30.23 28.17 8.93
C GLY A 237 30.26 28.12 7.42
N ARG A 238 29.43 27.30 6.78
CA ARG A 238 29.31 27.24 5.31
C ARG A 238 28.79 28.55 4.68
N ASP A 239 28.11 29.35 5.44
CA ASP A 239 27.54 30.67 5.09
C ASP A 239 28.49 31.81 5.42
N GLY A 240 29.73 31.53 5.78
CA GLY A 240 30.75 32.51 6.16
C GLY A 240 30.59 33.08 7.57
N ARG A 241 29.58 32.70 8.33
CA ARG A 241 29.32 33.21 9.69
C ARG A 241 30.04 32.38 10.75
N PRO A 242 30.44 33.02 11.88
CA PRO A 242 30.96 32.25 13.04
C PRO A 242 29.95 31.27 13.56
N ALA A 243 30.35 30.02 13.77
CA ALA A 243 29.55 28.97 14.34
C ALA A 243 30.28 28.35 15.54
N THR A 244 29.57 28.12 16.63
CA THR A 244 30.11 27.45 17.81
C THR A 244 30.42 25.98 17.52
N MET A 245 31.55 25.49 17.97
CA MET A 245 31.94 24.09 17.86
C MET A 245 32.55 23.59 19.17
N VAL A 246 32.47 22.29 19.36
CA VAL A 246 33.19 21.61 20.46
C VAL A 246 34.61 21.37 20.01
N THR A 247 35.59 21.77 20.83
CA THR A 247 37.02 21.59 20.55
C THR A 247 37.60 20.40 21.26
N ASP A 248 37.37 20.30 22.57
CA ASP A 248 37.85 19.20 23.42
C ASP A 248 36.63 18.50 24.03
N LEU A 249 36.69 17.18 24.16
CA LEU A 249 35.61 16.40 24.76
C LEU A 249 36.19 15.18 25.47
N GLY A 250 35.77 15.00 26.70
CA GLY A 250 36.15 13.87 27.53
C GLY A 250 35.02 13.44 28.49
N PRO A 251 35.27 12.46 29.35
CA PRO A 251 34.34 12.11 30.43
C PRO A 251 34.07 13.32 31.33
N ALA A 252 32.94 13.32 32.02
CA ALA A 252 32.59 14.46 32.92
C ALA A 252 33.71 14.81 33.89
N ALA A 253 34.47 13.82 34.36
CA ALA A 253 35.63 14.00 35.27
C ALA A 253 36.85 14.64 34.59
N ALA A 254 36.87 14.87 33.27
CA ALA A 254 38.00 15.51 32.60
C ALA A 254 38.15 17.00 32.92
N GLY A 255 37.11 17.62 33.53
CA GLY A 255 37.19 18.97 34.09
C GLY A 255 37.25 20.11 33.06
N TYR A 256 36.78 19.90 31.84
CA TYR A 256 36.62 20.97 30.86
C TYR A 256 35.55 21.99 31.26
N ALA A 257 35.54 23.16 30.63
CA ALA A 257 34.76 24.32 31.01
C ALA A 257 33.22 24.11 31.04
N TYR A 258 32.73 23.20 30.21
CA TYR A 258 31.29 22.90 30.11
C TYR A 258 31.01 21.45 30.43
N VAL A 259 29.87 21.16 31.07
CA VAL A 259 29.38 19.82 31.39
C VAL A 259 28.04 19.61 30.72
N GLY A 260 27.79 18.38 30.23
CA GLY A 260 26.53 18.04 29.57
C GLY A 260 26.44 16.57 29.18
N LYS A 261 25.53 16.27 28.29
CA LYS A 261 25.29 14.92 27.78
C LYS A 261 25.62 14.82 26.30
N LEU A 262 26.43 13.84 25.93
CA LEU A 262 26.66 13.41 24.56
C LEU A 262 25.61 12.36 24.20
N ILE A 263 24.76 12.67 23.21
CA ILE A 263 23.68 11.80 22.75
C ILE A 263 24.08 11.18 21.41
N CYS A 264 24.33 9.88 21.42
CA CYS A 264 24.73 9.08 20.29
C CYS A 264 23.52 8.27 19.80
N SER A 265 22.70 8.87 18.98
CA SER A 265 21.42 8.29 18.50
C SER A 265 21.41 7.94 17.01
N GLY A 266 22.58 7.99 16.34
CA GLY A 266 22.69 7.69 14.92
C GLY A 266 22.44 6.21 14.64
N ASN A 267 21.36 5.92 13.92
CA ASN A 267 20.98 4.58 13.49
C ASN A 267 20.73 4.50 11.98
N MET A 268 20.95 5.59 11.25
CA MET A 268 20.78 5.61 9.80
C MET A 268 22.08 5.18 9.12
N ILE A 269 21.97 4.16 8.29
CA ILE A 269 23.01 3.81 7.33
C ILE A 269 22.95 4.86 6.20
N GLU A 270 24.05 5.57 5.98
CA GLU A 270 24.20 6.42 4.80
C GLU A 270 24.68 5.53 3.65
N GLY A 271 23.98 5.56 2.51
CA GLY A 271 24.48 4.96 1.27
C GLY A 271 25.84 5.57 0.96
N GLY A 272 26.91 4.83 1.12
CA GLY A 272 28.26 5.31 0.96
C GLY A 272 29.00 4.65 -0.19
N LYS A 273 30.00 5.33 -0.71
CA LYS A 273 30.99 4.72 -1.59
C LYS A 273 31.67 3.56 -0.86
N LYS A 274 32.04 2.50 -1.57
CA LYS A 274 32.80 1.35 -1.06
C LYS A 274 33.92 1.82 -0.12
N GLY A 275 33.91 1.40 1.14
CA GLY A 275 34.93 1.75 2.15
C GLY A 275 34.66 2.99 3.01
N ALA A 276 33.57 3.72 2.81
CA ALA A 276 33.18 4.83 3.69
C ALA A 276 32.24 4.32 4.81
N SER A 277 32.29 4.96 6.00
CA SER A 277 31.30 4.71 7.05
C SER A 277 29.90 4.98 6.49
N THR A 278 29.04 3.97 6.58
CA THR A 278 27.67 4.01 6.03
C THR A 278 26.67 4.62 7.01
N ARG A 279 27.08 5.02 8.22
CA ARG A 279 26.22 5.59 9.26
C ARG A 279 26.48 7.09 9.41
N ARG A 280 25.45 7.84 9.78
CA ARG A 280 25.61 9.24 10.18
C ARG A 280 26.50 9.32 11.42
N THR A 281 27.63 9.94 11.27
CA THR A 281 28.67 10.06 12.30
C THR A 281 28.55 11.36 13.11
N SER A 282 27.40 12.02 13.10
CA SER A 282 27.17 13.22 13.90
C SER A 282 26.36 12.88 15.15
N HIS A 283 26.94 13.09 16.30
CA HIS A 283 26.29 13.06 17.60
C HIS A 283 25.83 14.44 18.03
N THR A 284 25.08 14.52 19.11
CA THR A 284 24.56 15.78 19.63
C THR A 284 24.96 15.95 21.09
N ILE A 285 25.41 17.15 21.45
CA ILE A 285 25.69 17.55 22.84
C ILE A 285 24.64 18.54 23.29
N ILE A 286 24.12 18.34 24.49
CA ILE A 286 23.24 19.26 25.20
C ILE A 286 23.83 19.60 26.57
N LEU A 287 23.53 20.77 27.07
CA LEU A 287 23.87 21.17 28.44
C LEU A 287 22.88 20.55 29.45
N GLU A 288 23.17 20.66 30.73
CA GLU A 288 22.28 20.21 31.80
C GLU A 288 20.95 21.00 31.81
N ALA A 289 19.97 20.51 32.57
CA ALA A 289 18.69 21.16 32.74
C ALA A 289 18.87 22.60 33.29
N ASP A 290 18.08 23.54 32.76
CA ASP A 290 18.09 24.92 33.26
C ASP A 290 17.27 24.99 34.56
N PRO A 291 17.90 25.28 35.72
CA PRO A 291 17.21 25.33 36.99
C PRO A 291 16.23 26.49 37.11
N LYS A 292 16.32 27.47 36.20
CA LYS A 292 15.42 28.66 36.18
C LYS A 292 14.29 28.49 35.18
N ALA A 293 14.34 27.48 34.32
CA ALA A 293 13.31 27.28 33.32
C ALA A 293 12.01 26.76 33.94
N ARG A 294 10.90 27.25 33.45
CA ARG A 294 9.58 26.70 33.81
C ARG A 294 9.39 25.35 33.07
N PRO A 295 8.98 24.29 33.79
CA PRO A 295 8.65 23.01 33.13
C PRO A 295 7.55 23.19 32.08
N LEU A 296 7.68 22.53 30.96
CA LEU A 296 6.69 22.50 29.88
C LEU A 296 5.76 21.30 30.07
N ASN A 297 4.50 21.48 29.70
CA ASN A 297 3.49 20.42 29.76
C ASN A 297 3.75 19.38 28.65
N LEU A 298 3.68 18.12 29.03
CA LEU A 298 3.72 16.99 28.09
C LEU A 298 2.44 16.17 28.29
N SER A 299 1.46 16.35 27.41
CA SER A 299 0.17 15.67 27.53
C SER A 299 0.30 14.17 27.27
N ASP A 300 -0.60 13.39 27.88
CA ASP A 300 -0.65 11.93 27.70
C ASP A 300 -0.83 11.54 26.23
N GLN A 301 -1.58 12.34 25.46
CA GLN A 301 -1.74 12.10 24.02
C GLN A 301 -0.43 12.28 23.24
N VAL A 302 0.40 13.25 23.60
CA VAL A 302 1.73 13.43 22.96
C VAL A 302 2.65 12.27 23.29
N VAL A 303 2.59 11.77 24.50
CA VAL A 303 3.33 10.58 24.94
C VAL A 303 2.85 9.35 24.16
N GLN A 304 1.53 9.17 24.04
CA GLN A 304 0.95 8.05 23.30
C GLN A 304 1.31 8.10 21.80
N ASP A 305 1.20 9.28 21.16
CA ASP A 305 1.61 9.45 19.76
C ASP A 305 3.09 9.13 19.55
N TYR A 306 3.96 9.43 20.51
CA TYR A 306 5.36 9.04 20.46
C TYR A 306 5.54 7.52 20.54
N ILE A 307 4.86 6.86 21.47
CA ILE A 307 4.91 5.38 21.65
C ILE A 307 4.42 4.68 20.39
N ASP A 308 3.28 5.10 19.86
CA ASP A 308 2.63 4.48 18.70
C ASP A 308 3.43 4.71 17.41
N GLY A 309 4.13 5.85 17.32
CA GLY A 309 4.99 6.20 16.19
C GLY A 309 6.40 5.58 16.23
N MET A 310 6.78 4.84 17.27
CA MET A 310 8.09 4.20 17.36
C MET A 310 8.25 3.09 16.30
N THR A 311 9.44 3.06 15.67
CA THR A 311 9.82 1.95 14.78
C THR A 311 10.13 0.68 15.61
N PRO A 312 10.10 -0.51 14.99
CA PRO A 312 10.55 -1.74 15.64
C PRO A 312 11.95 -1.61 16.23
N PHE A 313 12.89 -0.98 15.50
CA PHE A 313 14.22 -0.69 15.99
C PHE A 313 14.22 0.17 17.27
N GLN A 314 13.42 1.21 17.32
CA GLN A 314 13.32 2.07 18.52
C GLN A 314 12.71 1.30 19.69
N ARG A 315 11.69 0.49 19.45
CA ARG A 315 11.09 -0.36 20.49
C ARG A 315 12.10 -1.35 21.06
N GLU A 316 12.87 -2.01 20.18
CA GLU A 316 13.88 -3.00 20.58
C GLU A 316 15.10 -2.37 21.28
N LYS A 317 15.68 -1.32 20.67
CA LYS A 317 16.98 -0.80 21.10
C LYS A 317 16.92 0.34 22.11
N LEU A 318 15.87 1.16 22.09
CA LEU A 318 15.71 2.25 23.06
C LEU A 318 15.04 1.79 24.36
N THR A 319 14.14 0.79 24.29
CA THR A 319 13.53 0.22 25.51
C THR A 319 14.59 -0.38 26.44
N ASP A 320 15.58 -1.10 25.89
CA ASP A 320 16.69 -1.65 26.66
C ASP A 320 17.56 -0.58 27.34
N TRP A 321 17.41 0.67 26.94
CA TRP A 321 18.22 1.76 27.45
C TRP A 321 17.77 2.23 28.85
N HIS A 322 16.45 2.20 29.09
CA HIS A 322 15.86 2.75 30.30
C HIS A 322 14.87 1.81 31.01
N GLY A 323 14.61 0.62 30.46
CA GLY A 323 13.55 -0.26 30.93
C GLY A 323 12.13 0.25 30.66
N ASN A 324 11.98 1.37 29.93
CA ASN A 324 10.71 1.97 29.55
C ASN A 324 10.62 2.12 28.01
N PRO A 325 9.43 2.27 27.43
CA PRO A 325 9.30 2.47 25.99
C PRO A 325 10.08 3.70 25.50
N GLY A 326 11.03 3.49 24.60
CA GLY A 326 11.81 4.57 23.98
C GLY A 326 12.61 5.39 24.99
N VAL A 327 12.41 6.72 24.99
CA VAL A 327 13.10 7.67 25.87
C VAL A 327 12.32 8.04 27.14
N LEU A 328 11.24 7.33 27.43
CA LEU A 328 10.31 7.68 28.53
C LEU A 328 10.88 7.26 29.90
N ALA A 329 11.97 7.86 30.30
CA ALA A 329 12.55 7.69 31.62
C ALA A 329 12.74 9.05 32.30
N ASP A 330 12.58 9.10 33.63
CA ASP A 330 12.83 10.31 34.38
C ASP A 330 14.28 10.75 34.25
N GLY A 331 14.52 12.03 34.00
CA GLY A 331 15.87 12.57 33.71
C GLY A 331 16.39 12.27 32.32
N ALA A 332 15.66 11.59 31.44
CA ALA A 332 16.13 11.27 30.09
C ALA A 332 16.22 12.53 29.21
N PRO A 333 17.34 12.74 28.49
CA PRO A 333 17.47 13.84 27.55
C PRO A 333 16.64 13.59 26.29
N ILE A 334 15.94 14.62 25.85
CA ILE A 334 15.10 14.60 24.64
C ILE A 334 15.30 15.86 23.82
N PHE A 335 14.84 15.78 22.55
CA PHE A 335 14.64 16.93 21.67
C PHE A 335 13.15 17.11 21.44
N TYR A 336 12.66 18.35 21.46
CA TYR A 336 11.25 18.64 21.37
C TYR A 336 10.96 19.91 20.56
N VAL A 337 9.72 20.04 20.14
CA VAL A 337 9.13 21.30 19.66
C VAL A 337 7.93 21.63 20.56
N ALA A 338 7.76 22.90 20.87
CA ALA A 338 6.69 23.38 21.74
C ALA A 338 5.96 24.60 21.13
N SER A 339 4.73 24.79 21.54
CA SER A 339 3.94 26.00 21.29
C SER A 339 3.49 26.54 22.67
N GLY A 340 4.00 27.72 23.01
CA GLY A 340 3.80 28.26 24.37
C GLY A 340 4.37 27.33 25.44
N GLN A 341 3.52 26.86 26.36
CA GLN A 341 3.91 25.97 27.46
C GLN A 341 3.68 24.49 27.15
N ASP A 342 3.18 24.15 25.96
CA ASP A 342 2.83 22.78 25.60
C ASP A 342 3.82 22.20 24.60
N VAL A 343 4.35 21.01 24.91
CA VAL A 343 5.17 20.22 23.99
C VAL A 343 4.25 19.60 22.95
N ILE A 344 4.56 19.85 21.67
CA ILE A 344 3.79 19.31 20.53
C ILE A 344 4.30 17.93 20.12
N ALA A 345 5.61 17.75 20.05
CA ALA A 345 6.22 16.48 19.68
C ALA A 345 7.65 16.43 20.24
N PHE A 346 8.14 15.22 20.46
CA PHE A 346 9.50 15.00 20.98
C PHE A 346 10.10 13.70 20.44
N GLY A 347 11.41 13.53 20.65
CA GLY A 347 12.13 12.33 20.29
C GLY A 347 13.57 12.31 20.81
N HIS A 348 14.30 11.24 20.50
CA HIS A 348 15.65 10.96 21.00
C HIS A 348 16.78 11.60 20.19
N ASN A 349 16.48 12.30 19.11
CA ASN A 349 17.45 13.05 18.31
C ASN A 349 16.81 14.31 17.70
N PRO A 350 17.58 15.31 17.24
CA PRO A 350 17.02 16.55 16.69
C PRO A 350 16.14 16.39 15.46
N ASN A 351 16.28 15.28 14.72
CA ASN A 351 15.50 14.98 13.51
C ASN A 351 14.47 13.88 13.83
N PHE A 352 13.75 14.01 14.93
CA PHE A 352 12.73 13.04 15.31
C PHE A 352 11.52 13.06 14.35
N ARG A 353 10.70 12.02 14.43
CA ARG A 353 9.47 11.90 13.65
C ARG A 353 8.39 12.79 14.26
N ILE A 354 7.67 13.51 13.40
CA ILE A 354 6.51 14.32 13.83
C ILE A 354 5.25 13.52 13.52
N PRO A 355 4.40 13.23 14.54
CA PRO A 355 3.11 12.60 14.30
C PRO A 355 2.23 13.43 13.35
N ALA A 356 1.59 12.77 12.37
CA ALA A 356 0.61 13.40 11.50
C ALA A 356 -0.72 13.53 12.23
N ARG A 357 -0.83 14.52 13.12
CA ARG A 357 -2.00 14.73 13.95
C ARG A 357 -3.15 15.30 13.17
N GLN A 358 -4.32 14.80 13.48
CA GLN A 358 -5.60 15.29 12.98
C GLN A 358 -6.59 15.42 14.14
N GLN A 359 -7.61 16.24 13.94
CA GLN A 359 -8.68 16.46 14.92
C GLN A 359 -9.75 15.38 14.76
N PHE A 360 -10.01 14.62 15.82
CA PHE A 360 -11.07 13.62 15.93
C PHE A 360 -12.00 14.00 17.07
N GLY A 361 -13.09 14.72 16.77
CA GLY A 361 -13.93 15.31 17.79
C GLY A 361 -13.14 16.30 18.66
N THR A 362 -13.04 16.04 19.95
CA THR A 362 -12.28 16.87 20.92
C THR A 362 -10.81 16.48 21.04
N ILE A 363 -10.36 15.37 20.43
CA ILE A 363 -9.02 14.83 20.60
C ILE A 363 -8.20 15.08 19.33
N ALA A 364 -7.03 15.71 19.48
CA ALA A 364 -6.02 15.80 18.44
C ALA A 364 -4.98 14.70 18.64
N ARG A 365 -4.93 13.71 17.73
CA ARG A 365 -4.00 12.57 17.78
C ARG A 365 -3.41 12.25 16.41
N ALA A 366 -2.37 11.43 16.38
CA ALA A 366 -1.81 10.91 15.14
C ALA A 366 -2.85 10.06 14.39
N ALA A 367 -2.94 10.27 13.07
CA ALA A 367 -3.80 9.49 12.20
C ALA A 367 -3.26 8.07 12.00
N THR A 368 -4.16 7.11 11.80
CA THR A 368 -3.90 5.70 11.52
C THR A 368 -4.51 5.32 10.17
N PRO A 369 -4.14 4.19 9.57
CA PRO A 369 -4.80 3.73 8.34
C PRO A 369 -6.33 3.61 8.46
N ALA A 370 -6.83 3.18 9.63
CA ALA A 370 -8.26 3.01 9.88
C ALA A 370 -9.05 4.33 9.83
N ASP A 371 -8.42 5.45 10.13
CA ASP A 371 -9.07 6.77 10.11
C ASP A 371 -9.42 7.23 8.68
N PHE A 372 -8.76 6.67 7.66
CA PHE A 372 -9.02 6.97 6.25
C PHE A 372 -10.02 6.01 5.59
N LEU A 373 -10.76 5.21 6.38
CA LEU A 373 -11.91 4.48 5.90
C LEU A 373 -13.09 5.43 5.66
N PRO A 374 -14.00 5.10 4.71
CA PRO A 374 -15.24 5.85 4.57
C PRO A 374 -16.00 5.92 5.91
N PRO A 375 -16.66 7.05 6.19
CA PRO A 375 -17.44 7.20 7.43
C PRO A 375 -18.59 6.18 7.44
N VAL A 376 -18.94 5.75 8.65
CA VAL A 376 -20.14 4.92 8.86
C VAL A 376 -21.38 5.71 8.44
N PRO A 377 -22.29 5.15 7.59
CA PRO A 377 -23.51 5.82 7.19
C PRO A 377 -24.37 6.30 8.39
N GLN A 378 -25.11 7.38 8.20
CA GLN A 378 -26.13 7.76 9.16
C GLN A 378 -27.16 6.64 9.29
N GLY A 379 -27.43 6.16 10.50
CA GLY A 379 -28.27 4.98 10.75
C GLY A 379 -27.50 3.76 11.27
N GLY A 380 -26.19 3.86 11.35
CA GLY A 380 -25.34 2.82 11.93
C GLY A 380 -24.78 1.84 10.91
N GLU A 381 -24.11 0.82 11.42
CA GLU A 381 -23.55 -0.23 10.62
C GLU A 381 -24.62 -1.26 10.24
N VAL A 382 -24.65 -1.64 8.97
CA VAL A 382 -25.46 -2.76 8.47
C VAL A 382 -24.64 -4.04 8.44
N LEU A 383 -25.29 -5.18 8.63
CA LEU A 383 -24.69 -6.47 8.35
C LEU A 383 -24.50 -6.61 6.85
N ASP A 384 -23.30 -6.90 6.40
CA ASP A 384 -23.03 -7.16 4.98
C ASP A 384 -23.02 -8.66 4.65
N LEU A 385 -23.06 -8.99 3.32
CA LEU A 385 -23.11 -10.39 2.87
C LEU A 385 -21.87 -11.20 3.26
N ALA A 386 -20.68 -10.61 3.23
CA ALA A 386 -19.47 -11.32 3.62
C ALA A 386 -19.50 -11.69 5.11
N GLU A 387 -19.96 -10.79 5.97
CA GLU A 387 -20.17 -11.10 7.40
C GLU A 387 -21.24 -12.17 7.58
N SER A 388 -22.34 -12.08 6.85
CA SER A 388 -23.42 -13.07 6.92
C SER A 388 -22.93 -14.48 6.58
N ILE A 389 -22.05 -14.62 5.55
CA ILE A 389 -21.50 -15.90 5.11
C ILE A 389 -20.37 -16.40 6.03
N PHE A 390 -19.35 -15.54 6.26
CA PHE A 390 -18.10 -15.91 6.94
C PHE A 390 -18.10 -15.70 8.45
N GLY A 391 -19.13 -15.06 8.97
CA GLY A 391 -19.23 -14.71 10.38
C GLY A 391 -18.37 -13.49 10.76
N TRP A 392 -18.54 -13.06 12.01
CA TRP A 392 -17.78 -11.95 12.59
C TRP A 392 -17.42 -12.20 14.04
N VAL A 393 -16.33 -11.60 14.46
CA VAL A 393 -15.85 -11.59 15.84
C VAL A 393 -15.51 -10.14 16.19
N ASP A 394 -16.46 -9.39 16.68
CA ASP A 394 -16.19 -8.05 17.18
C ASP A 394 -17.26 -7.61 18.18
N GLY A 395 -16.83 -7.23 19.38
CA GLY A 395 -17.71 -6.64 20.38
C GLY A 395 -18.21 -5.23 20.07
N LYS A 396 -17.79 -4.66 18.93
CA LYS A 396 -18.14 -3.28 18.50
C LYS A 396 -19.20 -3.24 17.41
N THR A 397 -19.63 -4.40 16.88
CA THR A 397 -20.67 -4.41 15.85
C THR A 397 -22.06 -4.25 16.46
N PRO A 398 -22.96 -3.48 15.82
CA PRO A 398 -24.34 -3.33 16.28
C PRO A 398 -25.17 -4.61 16.22
N HIS A 399 -24.67 -5.65 15.52
CA HIS A 399 -25.39 -6.90 15.28
C HIS A 399 -25.14 -7.99 16.33
N GLY A 400 -24.47 -7.67 17.40
CA GLY A 400 -24.11 -8.62 18.46
C GLY A 400 -22.61 -8.90 18.51
N LYS A 401 -22.20 -9.58 19.55
CA LYS A 401 -20.80 -9.70 19.92
C LYS A 401 -19.98 -10.61 18.99
N GLN A 402 -20.59 -11.64 18.41
CA GLN A 402 -19.94 -12.57 17.48
C GLN A 402 -20.94 -13.52 16.83
N ARG A 403 -20.60 -14.02 15.64
CA ARG A 403 -21.31 -15.10 14.98
C ARG A 403 -20.35 -16.01 14.23
N ALA A 404 -20.53 -17.31 14.35
CA ALA A 404 -19.78 -18.28 13.57
C ALA A 404 -20.13 -18.17 12.08
N GLY A 405 -19.15 -18.43 11.22
CA GLY A 405 -19.39 -18.53 9.79
C GLY A 405 -20.18 -19.79 9.45
N ARG A 406 -20.86 -19.78 8.33
CA ARG A 406 -21.67 -20.88 7.80
C ARG A 406 -20.98 -21.62 6.65
N VAL A 407 -19.70 -21.32 6.39
CA VAL A 407 -18.87 -21.95 5.36
C VAL A 407 -17.59 -22.49 5.97
N PHE A 408 -17.22 -23.72 5.60
CA PHE A 408 -16.11 -24.45 6.17
C PHE A 408 -15.21 -24.97 5.05
N PHE A 409 -13.99 -24.47 4.99
CA PHE A 409 -13.01 -24.83 3.97
C PHE A 409 -12.10 -25.94 4.47
N GLY A 410 -12.14 -27.08 3.80
CA GLY A 410 -11.16 -28.16 4.01
C GLY A 410 -9.81 -27.80 3.43
N ASP A 411 -8.76 -28.48 3.88
CA ASP A 411 -7.45 -28.39 3.29
C ASP A 411 -7.46 -28.99 1.89
N ALA A 412 -6.71 -28.39 0.95
CA ALA A 412 -6.57 -28.95 -0.39
C ALA A 412 -5.48 -30.02 -0.40
N SER A 413 -5.89 -31.25 -0.66
CA SER A 413 -5.00 -32.41 -0.77
C SER A 413 -4.39 -32.50 -2.16
N TYR A 414 -3.12 -32.86 -2.23
CA TYR A 414 -2.41 -33.10 -3.48
C TYR A 414 -3.02 -34.29 -4.25
N VAL A 415 -3.24 -34.12 -5.54
CA VAL A 415 -3.78 -35.16 -6.41
C VAL A 415 -2.70 -35.74 -7.32
N SER A 416 -2.14 -34.90 -8.15
CA SER A 416 -1.14 -35.32 -9.14
C SER A 416 -0.37 -34.18 -9.77
N ASN A 417 0.76 -34.49 -10.38
CA ASN A 417 1.38 -33.73 -11.43
C ASN A 417 2.25 -34.63 -12.33
N ASN A 418 2.15 -34.48 -13.66
CA ASN A 418 2.89 -35.27 -14.64
C ASN A 418 4.31 -34.75 -14.92
N ARG A 419 4.71 -33.60 -14.37
CA ARG A 419 5.96 -32.90 -14.66
C ARG A 419 6.81 -32.59 -13.44
N GLY A 420 6.57 -33.28 -12.32
CA GLY A 420 7.20 -33.00 -11.02
C GLY A 420 6.49 -31.88 -10.26
N VAL A 421 6.66 -31.85 -8.93
CA VAL A 421 5.89 -31.00 -8.03
C VAL A 421 6.64 -29.72 -7.66
N TRP A 422 7.94 -29.83 -7.40
CA TRP A 422 8.71 -28.74 -6.83
C TRP A 422 9.36 -27.88 -7.92
N TYR A 423 9.30 -26.56 -7.75
CA TYR A 423 9.83 -25.59 -8.71
C TYR A 423 11.34 -25.78 -8.93
N ARG A 424 12.11 -26.02 -7.85
CA ARG A 424 13.53 -26.36 -7.88
C ARG A 424 13.82 -27.51 -6.91
N PRO A 425 14.91 -28.30 -7.17
CA PRO A 425 15.37 -29.33 -6.23
C PRO A 425 15.75 -28.77 -4.86
N ASP A 426 16.36 -27.58 -4.82
CA ASP A 426 16.76 -26.88 -3.60
C ASP A 426 15.85 -25.66 -3.33
N PRO A 427 15.79 -25.19 -2.05
CA PRO A 427 15.13 -23.93 -1.73
C PRO A 427 15.72 -22.77 -2.52
N ILE A 428 14.87 -21.95 -3.10
CA ILE A 428 15.26 -20.71 -3.80
C ILE A 428 15.20 -19.51 -2.87
N THR A 429 15.99 -18.49 -3.18
CA THR A 429 15.94 -17.18 -2.51
C THR A 429 15.13 -16.23 -3.40
N LEU A 430 14.05 -15.67 -2.84
CA LEU A 430 13.21 -14.71 -3.57
C LEU A 430 13.88 -13.34 -3.68
N HIS A 431 13.52 -12.58 -4.72
CA HIS A 431 13.79 -11.14 -4.75
C HIS A 431 13.34 -10.48 -3.46
N PRO A 432 14.13 -9.55 -2.88
CA PRO A 432 13.76 -8.87 -1.64
C PRO A 432 12.42 -8.17 -1.77
N LEU A 433 11.50 -8.47 -0.87
CA LEU A 433 10.22 -7.79 -0.74
C LEU A 433 10.23 -6.95 0.53
N SER A 434 9.97 -5.67 0.39
CA SER A 434 9.85 -4.77 1.55
C SER A 434 8.39 -4.54 1.93
N GLU A 435 8.18 -4.17 3.19
CA GLU A 435 6.87 -3.74 3.67
C GLU A 435 6.36 -2.52 2.90
N PRO A 436 5.03 -2.35 2.77
CA PRO A 436 4.44 -1.15 2.23
C PRO A 436 4.96 0.08 2.97
N LYS A 437 5.44 1.08 2.23
CA LYS A 437 5.99 2.30 2.86
C LYS A 437 4.90 3.35 3.00
N PRO A 438 4.53 3.75 4.22
CA PRO A 438 3.51 4.78 4.44
C PRO A 438 3.79 6.09 3.70
N THR A 439 5.07 6.40 3.46
CA THR A 439 5.47 7.59 2.70
C THR A 439 5.09 7.55 1.22
N THR A 440 4.57 6.43 0.69
CA THR A 440 4.08 6.29 -0.68
C THR A 440 2.56 6.56 -0.74
N PHE A 441 2.10 7.57 -0.05
CA PHE A 441 0.69 7.94 0.09
C PHE A 441 -0.03 8.14 -1.26
N GLN A 442 0.65 8.61 -2.30
CA GLN A 442 0.10 8.82 -3.63
C GLN A 442 -0.37 7.53 -4.32
N HIS A 443 0.04 6.35 -3.83
CA HIS A 443 -0.46 5.07 -4.30
C HIS A 443 -1.64 4.56 -3.45
N TYR A 444 -1.75 4.98 -2.19
CA TYR A 444 -2.68 4.40 -1.22
C TYR A 444 -3.91 5.27 -0.93
N LEU A 445 -3.80 6.59 -1.14
CA LEU A 445 -4.90 7.52 -0.89
C LEU A 445 -5.56 7.96 -2.21
N VAL A 446 -6.86 8.20 -2.15
CA VAL A 446 -7.62 8.81 -3.22
C VAL A 446 -7.14 10.24 -3.43
N GLN A 447 -6.89 10.62 -4.68
CA GLN A 447 -6.52 11.98 -5.06
C GLN A 447 -7.77 12.63 -5.67
N ASP A 448 -8.53 13.36 -4.84
CA ASP A 448 -9.82 13.95 -5.23
C ASP A 448 -9.64 15.39 -5.70
N THR A 449 -9.77 15.62 -7.00
CA THR A 449 -9.63 16.96 -7.59
C THR A 449 -10.70 17.94 -7.09
N SER A 450 -11.87 17.45 -6.70
CA SER A 450 -12.94 18.30 -6.13
C SER A 450 -12.58 18.84 -4.73
N GLN A 451 -11.63 18.20 -4.06
CA GLN A 451 -11.07 18.62 -2.77
C GLN A 451 -9.74 19.39 -2.95
N GLY A 452 -9.36 19.72 -4.18
CA GLY A 452 -8.12 20.43 -4.49
C GLY A 452 -6.87 19.55 -4.61
N HIS A 453 -7.03 18.22 -4.60
CA HIS A 453 -5.91 17.27 -4.72
C HIS A 453 -5.68 16.90 -6.18
N ASN A 454 -4.85 17.67 -6.86
CA ASN A 454 -4.54 17.44 -8.28
C ASN A 454 -3.47 16.36 -8.45
N PRO A 455 -3.77 15.22 -9.08
CA PRO A 455 -2.78 14.17 -9.37
C PRO A 455 -1.58 14.66 -10.20
N ASP A 456 -1.74 15.72 -10.98
CA ASP A 456 -0.68 16.28 -11.81
C ASP A 456 0.20 17.32 -11.07
N ASP A 457 -0.22 17.77 -9.89
CA ASP A 457 0.58 18.67 -9.05
C ASP A 457 1.01 17.98 -7.76
N LYS A 458 2.30 17.69 -7.67
CA LYS A 458 2.92 17.02 -6.51
C LYS A 458 2.63 17.72 -5.19
N VAL A 459 2.56 19.05 -5.19
CA VAL A 459 2.42 19.83 -3.95
C VAL A 459 1.02 19.71 -3.37
N SER A 460 0.00 19.58 -4.22
CA SER A 460 -1.41 19.49 -3.84
C SER A 460 -1.88 18.08 -3.51
N LEU A 461 -1.03 17.06 -3.62
CA LEU A 461 -1.44 15.67 -3.36
C LEU A 461 -1.94 15.46 -1.94
N ALA A 462 -3.03 14.73 -1.81
CA ALA A 462 -3.50 14.24 -0.52
C ALA A 462 -2.46 13.32 0.13
N HIS A 463 -2.21 13.52 1.41
CA HIS A 463 -1.27 12.75 2.21
C HIS A 463 -1.84 12.49 3.62
N TYR A 464 -1.13 11.78 4.47
CA TYR A 464 -1.63 11.40 5.80
C TYR A 464 -1.88 12.55 6.79
N GLY A 465 -1.47 13.77 6.46
CA GLY A 465 -1.85 14.97 7.19
C GLY A 465 -3.05 15.71 6.59
N THR A 466 -3.56 15.25 5.44
CA THR A 466 -4.80 15.76 4.86
C THR A 466 -5.98 15.35 5.74
N PRO A 467 -6.95 16.25 6.01
CA PRO A 467 -8.12 15.89 6.80
C PRO A 467 -8.82 14.65 6.25
N VAL A 468 -9.17 13.73 7.15
CA VAL A 468 -9.76 12.42 6.78
C VAL A 468 -11.10 12.55 6.02
N GLN A 469 -11.75 13.71 6.09
CA GLN A 469 -12.97 14.02 5.33
C GLN A 469 -12.69 14.36 3.86
N GLN A 470 -11.44 14.66 3.50
CA GLN A 470 -11.03 15.10 2.16
C GLN A 470 -10.38 13.99 1.34
N THR A 471 -9.99 12.89 1.96
CA THR A 471 -9.41 11.74 1.28
C THR A 471 -9.70 10.45 2.04
N GLN A 472 -9.57 9.32 1.33
CA GLN A 472 -9.74 7.98 1.90
C GLN A 472 -8.73 7.01 1.28
N ILE A 473 -8.60 5.81 1.86
CA ILE A 473 -7.81 4.75 1.23
C ILE A 473 -8.46 4.32 -0.08
N ARG A 474 -7.62 3.97 -1.07
CA ARG A 474 -8.08 3.69 -2.44
C ARG A 474 -8.97 2.46 -2.56
N GLY A 475 -8.74 1.43 -1.74
CA GLY A 475 -9.54 0.22 -1.84
C GLY A 475 -8.81 -1.07 -1.49
N ASN A 476 -9.35 -2.17 -2.01
CA ASN A 476 -8.83 -3.51 -1.83
C ASN A 476 -7.59 -3.73 -2.70
N LYS A 477 -6.45 -3.98 -2.08
CA LYS A 477 -5.17 -4.19 -2.76
C LYS A 477 -5.08 -5.58 -3.35
N LEU A 478 -4.88 -5.66 -4.66
CA LEU A 478 -4.62 -6.89 -5.40
C LEU A 478 -3.27 -6.81 -6.13
N TYR A 479 -2.78 -7.95 -6.62
CA TYR A 479 -1.48 -8.06 -7.29
C TYR A 479 -1.65 -8.56 -8.72
N TRP A 480 -0.87 -8.02 -9.65
CA TRP A 480 -0.88 -8.41 -11.06
C TRP A 480 -0.39 -9.83 -11.29
N THR A 481 -0.95 -10.52 -12.29
CA THR A 481 -0.39 -11.76 -12.83
C THR A 481 0.85 -11.45 -13.68
N LYS A 482 1.80 -12.38 -13.75
CA LYS A 482 3.08 -12.19 -14.45
C LYS A 482 3.51 -13.45 -15.22
N GLY A 483 2.54 -14.16 -15.79
CA GLY A 483 2.77 -15.40 -16.54
C GLY A 483 3.05 -16.63 -15.68
N ALA A 484 3.29 -17.74 -16.35
CA ALA A 484 3.53 -19.03 -15.72
C ALA A 484 4.93 -19.13 -15.09
N GLU A 485 5.91 -18.42 -15.65
CA GLU A 485 7.31 -18.48 -15.22
C GLU A 485 7.87 -17.07 -14.91
N PRO A 486 7.33 -16.38 -13.91
CA PRO A 486 7.83 -15.07 -13.54
C PRO A 486 9.24 -15.17 -12.95
N SER A 487 10.07 -14.14 -13.16
CA SER A 487 11.36 -14.04 -12.48
C SER A 487 11.16 -13.82 -10.99
N ILE A 488 11.43 -14.83 -10.18
CA ILE A 488 11.21 -14.82 -8.74
C ILE A 488 12.50 -14.95 -7.91
N GLU A 489 13.59 -15.40 -8.52
CA GLU A 489 14.84 -15.69 -7.84
C GLU A 489 15.74 -14.45 -7.74
N ALA A 490 16.25 -14.16 -6.54
CA ALA A 490 17.17 -13.06 -6.29
C ALA A 490 18.49 -13.22 -7.07
N ASN A 491 18.93 -12.14 -7.66
CA ASN A 491 20.23 -12.09 -8.34
C ASN A 491 21.41 -11.92 -7.35
N SER A 492 22.64 -12.05 -7.85
CA SER A 492 23.85 -11.96 -7.02
C SER A 492 24.01 -10.61 -6.32
N THR A 493 23.59 -9.52 -6.97
CA THR A 493 23.66 -8.17 -6.39
C THR A 493 22.72 -8.01 -5.21
N GLU A 494 21.48 -8.51 -5.34
CA GLU A 494 20.47 -8.48 -4.27
C GLU A 494 20.86 -9.37 -3.09
N MET A 495 21.49 -10.51 -3.37
CA MET A 495 21.98 -11.40 -2.33
C MET A 495 23.16 -10.81 -1.55
N GLY A 496 23.91 -9.88 -2.15
CA GLY A 496 25.10 -9.29 -1.56
C GLY A 496 26.31 -10.22 -1.46
N GLU A 497 27.45 -9.66 -1.07
CA GLU A 497 28.72 -10.40 -0.92
C GLU A 497 28.69 -11.27 0.36
N VAL A 498 29.36 -12.38 0.33
CA VAL A 498 29.65 -13.21 1.50
C VAL A 498 30.97 -12.73 2.10
N SER A 499 30.95 -12.32 3.36
CA SER A 499 32.15 -11.90 4.08
C SER A 499 33.04 -13.10 4.44
N SER A 500 34.27 -12.84 4.83
CA SER A 500 35.26 -13.86 5.20
C SER A 500 34.85 -14.76 6.38
N ASP A 501 33.89 -14.30 7.21
CA ASP A 501 33.28 -15.07 8.30
C ASP A 501 32.07 -15.89 7.87
N GLY A 502 31.80 -15.98 6.56
CA GLY A 502 30.68 -16.74 5.98
C GLY A 502 29.31 -16.04 6.05
N LYS A 503 29.23 -14.84 6.58
CA LYS A 503 27.96 -14.09 6.67
C LYS A 503 27.65 -13.35 5.36
N ARG A 504 26.41 -13.45 4.92
CA ARG A 504 25.92 -12.73 3.73
C ARG A 504 25.42 -11.32 4.11
N GLN A 505 25.83 -10.32 3.36
CA GLN A 505 25.60 -8.89 3.65
C GLN A 505 24.11 -8.54 3.83
N HIS A 506 23.22 -9.15 3.04
CA HIS A 506 21.78 -8.84 3.04
C HIS A 506 20.91 -10.00 3.56
N GLU A 507 21.48 -10.97 4.28
CA GLU A 507 20.79 -12.18 4.74
C GLU A 507 19.45 -11.89 5.46
N SER A 508 19.38 -10.83 6.25
CA SER A 508 18.16 -10.43 6.98
C SER A 508 17.02 -9.96 6.09
N GLN A 509 17.30 -9.61 4.83
CA GLN A 509 16.31 -9.15 3.85
C GLN A 509 15.87 -10.27 2.89
N LEU A 510 16.54 -11.42 2.93
CA LEU A 510 16.31 -12.54 2.03
C LEU A 510 15.30 -13.52 2.63
N THR A 511 14.43 -14.05 1.77
CA THR A 511 13.47 -15.09 2.12
C THR A 511 13.70 -16.31 1.25
N ARG A 512 13.96 -17.46 1.88
CA ARG A 512 14.09 -18.75 1.20
C ARG A 512 12.75 -19.46 1.20
N VAL A 513 12.39 -20.10 0.08
CA VAL A 513 11.12 -20.77 -0.13
C VAL A 513 11.29 -22.02 -0.99
N VAL A 514 10.35 -22.94 -0.86
CA VAL A 514 10.22 -24.14 -1.70
C VAL A 514 8.87 -24.08 -2.42
N PRO A 515 8.77 -23.41 -3.58
CA PRO A 515 7.50 -23.28 -4.29
C PRO A 515 7.15 -24.56 -5.07
N LEU A 516 5.85 -24.71 -5.34
CA LEU A 516 5.31 -25.65 -6.31
C LEU A 516 5.50 -25.12 -7.73
N LYS A 517 5.58 -26.03 -8.70
CA LYS A 517 5.50 -25.71 -10.13
C LYS A 517 4.10 -25.26 -10.56
N PRO A 518 3.96 -24.62 -11.74
CA PRO A 518 2.69 -24.59 -12.47
C PRO A 518 2.21 -26.00 -12.83
N GLY A 519 0.90 -26.21 -12.88
CA GLY A 519 0.26 -27.47 -13.28
C GLY A 519 0.10 -28.49 -12.15
N VAL A 520 0.45 -28.16 -10.90
CA VAL A 520 0.20 -29.06 -9.75
C VAL A 520 -1.26 -28.99 -9.38
N LYS A 521 -1.90 -30.16 -9.20
CA LYS A 521 -3.32 -30.29 -8.94
C LYS A 521 -3.62 -30.71 -7.51
N PHE A 522 -4.66 -30.11 -6.96
CA PHE A 522 -5.19 -30.37 -5.64
C PHE A 522 -6.71 -30.47 -5.70
N GLN A 523 -7.30 -31.07 -4.67
CA GLN A 523 -8.75 -31.09 -4.45
C GLN A 523 -9.08 -30.69 -3.02
N PHE A 524 -10.15 -29.92 -2.86
CA PHE A 524 -10.68 -29.55 -1.55
C PHE A 524 -12.20 -29.42 -1.59
N ARG A 525 -12.80 -29.43 -0.40
CA ARG A 525 -14.24 -29.29 -0.24
C ARG A 525 -14.57 -28.07 0.61
N VAL A 526 -15.56 -27.30 0.16
CA VAL A 526 -16.19 -26.23 0.93
C VAL A 526 -17.57 -26.70 1.37
N ARG A 527 -17.76 -26.93 2.64
CA ARG A 527 -19.09 -27.25 3.21
C ARG A 527 -19.78 -25.95 3.58
N PHE A 528 -21.09 -25.90 3.41
CA PHE A 528 -21.90 -24.78 3.80
C PHE A 528 -23.22 -25.21 4.41
N GLU A 529 -23.73 -24.40 5.32
CA GLU A 529 -24.95 -24.66 6.04
C GLU A 529 -25.91 -23.50 5.99
N ASN A 530 -27.18 -23.78 5.63
CA ASN A 530 -28.29 -22.86 5.79
C ASN A 530 -28.07 -21.50 5.11
N LEU A 531 -27.44 -21.48 3.94
CA LEU A 531 -27.22 -20.27 3.15
C LEU A 531 -28.49 -19.84 2.40
N ARG A 532 -28.71 -18.55 2.29
CA ARG A 532 -29.70 -18.01 1.35
C ARG A 532 -29.20 -18.14 -0.09
N PRO A 533 -30.09 -18.15 -1.09
CA PRO A 533 -29.70 -18.26 -2.49
C PRO A 533 -28.65 -17.21 -2.92
N GLU A 534 -28.82 -15.95 -2.52
CA GLU A 534 -27.88 -14.87 -2.80
C GLU A 534 -26.53 -15.05 -2.11
N GLU A 535 -26.48 -15.68 -0.94
CA GLU A 535 -25.26 -15.98 -0.22
C GLU A 535 -24.47 -17.13 -0.89
N LEU A 536 -25.18 -18.20 -1.27
CA LEU A 536 -24.58 -19.29 -2.04
C LEU A 536 -24.11 -18.79 -3.42
N GLY A 537 -24.90 -17.93 -4.06
CA GLY A 537 -24.55 -17.32 -5.33
C GLY A 537 -23.27 -16.48 -5.27
N ALA A 538 -23.09 -15.69 -4.21
CA ALA A 538 -21.85 -14.94 -3.99
C ALA A 538 -20.63 -15.86 -3.85
N LEU A 539 -20.79 -16.99 -3.15
CA LEU A 539 -19.74 -17.98 -2.99
C LEU A 539 -19.39 -18.67 -4.32
N MET A 540 -20.43 -19.08 -5.07
CA MET A 540 -20.25 -19.70 -6.39
C MET A 540 -19.61 -18.73 -7.38
N TRP A 541 -20.04 -17.48 -7.45
CA TRP A 541 -19.43 -16.45 -8.31
C TRP A 541 -17.95 -16.25 -7.98
N ALA A 542 -17.59 -16.18 -6.70
CA ALA A 542 -16.21 -16.01 -6.26
C ALA A 542 -15.31 -17.22 -6.54
N LEU A 543 -15.87 -18.44 -6.60
CA LEU A 543 -15.12 -19.67 -6.89
C LEU A 543 -15.09 -20.01 -8.39
N SER A 544 -16.07 -19.56 -9.19
CA SER A 544 -16.26 -19.90 -10.61
C SER A 544 -15.80 -18.76 -11.54
N LEU A 545 -14.54 -18.36 -11.47
CA LEU A 545 -14.02 -17.35 -12.39
C LEU A 545 -13.94 -17.91 -13.81
N PRO A 546 -14.25 -17.09 -14.88
CA PRO A 546 -14.05 -17.50 -16.26
C PRO A 546 -12.59 -17.90 -16.56
N GLU A 547 -12.37 -18.63 -17.66
CA GLU A 547 -11.08 -19.28 -17.96
C GLU A 547 -9.89 -18.33 -18.07
N ASN A 548 -10.12 -17.10 -18.53
CA ASN A 548 -9.09 -16.07 -18.65
C ASN A 548 -8.75 -15.33 -17.34
N TYR A 549 -9.40 -15.69 -16.25
CA TYR A 549 -9.16 -15.11 -14.92
C TYR A 549 -8.58 -16.16 -13.96
N CYS A 550 -7.89 -15.70 -12.93
CA CYS A 550 -7.31 -16.59 -11.94
C CYS A 550 -7.36 -16.01 -10.52
N HIS A 551 -7.41 -16.90 -9.55
CA HIS A 551 -7.28 -16.57 -8.14
C HIS A 551 -5.82 -16.37 -7.74
N ARG A 552 -5.59 -15.77 -6.57
CA ARG A 552 -4.23 -15.51 -6.04
C ARG A 552 -4.12 -16.00 -4.60
N ILE A 553 -3.25 -16.98 -4.36
CA ILE A 553 -3.06 -17.59 -3.04
C ILE A 553 -1.58 -17.58 -2.62
N GLY A 554 -1.31 -17.69 -1.34
CA GLY A 554 0.03 -17.85 -0.79
C GLY A 554 0.86 -16.56 -0.78
N MET A 555 2.16 -16.73 -0.68
CA MET A 555 3.17 -15.68 -0.59
C MET A 555 3.77 -15.35 -1.96
N GLY A 556 4.60 -14.27 -2.02
CA GLY A 556 5.30 -13.90 -3.26
C GLY A 556 4.40 -13.30 -4.36
N LYS A 557 3.15 -12.94 -4.07
CA LYS A 557 2.23 -12.33 -5.03
C LYS A 557 2.80 -11.13 -5.81
N PRO A 558 3.59 -10.21 -5.19
CA PRO A 558 4.21 -9.12 -5.93
C PRO A 558 5.17 -9.57 -7.04
N LEU A 559 5.74 -10.77 -6.91
CA LEU A 559 6.65 -11.37 -7.87
C LEU A 559 5.92 -12.18 -8.96
N GLY A 560 4.58 -12.28 -8.90
CA GLY A 560 3.78 -13.07 -9.84
C GLY A 560 3.43 -14.47 -9.35
N MET A 561 3.86 -14.86 -8.15
CA MET A 561 3.57 -16.18 -7.57
C MET A 561 2.10 -16.33 -7.16
N GLY A 562 1.65 -17.57 -7.05
CA GLY A 562 0.39 -17.96 -6.42
C GLY A 562 -0.86 -17.77 -7.28
N ALA A 563 -0.74 -17.70 -8.60
CA ALA A 563 -1.89 -17.79 -9.49
C ALA A 563 -2.39 -19.22 -9.55
N ILE A 564 -3.70 -19.40 -9.36
CA ILE A 564 -4.37 -20.71 -9.39
C ILE A 564 -5.70 -20.62 -10.14
N ARG A 565 -6.14 -21.73 -10.71
CA ARG A 565 -7.48 -21.92 -11.26
C ARG A 565 -8.28 -22.83 -10.37
N LEU A 566 -9.55 -22.52 -10.20
CA LEU A 566 -10.52 -23.36 -9.50
C LEU A 566 -11.59 -23.83 -10.46
N THR A 567 -12.03 -25.09 -10.29
CA THR A 567 -13.18 -25.66 -10.98
C THR A 567 -14.12 -26.21 -9.92
N PRO A 568 -15.15 -25.44 -9.51
CA PRO A 568 -16.08 -25.87 -8.46
C PRO A 568 -17.22 -26.71 -9.04
N THR A 569 -17.65 -27.72 -8.27
CA THR A 569 -18.84 -28.53 -8.51
C THR A 569 -19.74 -28.45 -7.29
N LEU A 570 -20.96 -27.92 -7.46
CA LEU A 570 -21.92 -27.73 -6.39
C LEU A 570 -22.69 -29.02 -6.11
N HIS A 571 -22.92 -29.33 -4.86
CA HIS A 571 -23.78 -30.39 -4.37
C HIS A 571 -24.75 -29.85 -3.31
N LEU A 572 -26.03 -30.01 -3.54
CA LEU A 572 -27.08 -29.57 -2.62
C LEU A 572 -27.74 -30.78 -1.96
N ASN A 573 -27.75 -30.77 -0.65
CA ASN A 573 -28.32 -31.87 0.12
C ASN A 573 -29.85 -31.73 0.25
N ASP A 574 -30.63 -32.75 -0.17
CA ASP A 574 -32.06 -32.81 0.07
C ASP A 574 -32.34 -33.23 1.52
N ARG A 575 -32.28 -32.23 2.41
CA ARG A 575 -32.52 -32.46 3.86
C ARG A 575 -33.90 -33.02 4.13
N GLY A 576 -34.91 -32.59 3.36
CA GLY A 576 -36.27 -33.11 3.52
C GLY A 576 -36.33 -34.61 3.25
N TYR A 577 -35.63 -35.11 2.25
CA TYR A 577 -35.50 -36.53 1.97
C TYR A 577 -34.70 -37.24 3.06
N HIS A 578 -33.51 -36.70 3.40
CA HIS A 578 -32.62 -37.25 4.42
C HIS A 578 -33.33 -37.50 5.77
N TYR A 579 -34.01 -36.52 6.31
CA TYR A 579 -34.68 -36.63 7.61
C TYR A 579 -35.99 -37.45 7.58
N ARG A 580 -36.63 -37.58 6.41
CA ARG A 580 -37.81 -38.48 6.29
C ARG A 580 -37.45 -39.93 6.13
N THR A 581 -36.31 -40.21 5.49
CA THR A 581 -35.92 -41.58 5.12
C THR A 581 -34.85 -42.12 6.05
N LEU A 582 -33.95 -41.28 6.57
CA LEU A 582 -32.80 -41.58 7.44
C LEU A 582 -31.86 -42.65 6.87
N VAL A 583 -32.38 -43.85 6.58
CA VAL A 583 -31.61 -45.00 6.05
C VAL A 583 -32.34 -45.58 4.85
N SER A 584 -31.63 -45.78 3.73
CA SER A 584 -32.07 -46.53 2.56
C SER A 584 -30.99 -47.54 2.20
N ASP A 585 -31.38 -48.79 1.93
CA ASP A 585 -30.45 -49.87 1.55
C ASP A 585 -29.26 -50.08 2.52
N GLY A 586 -29.50 -49.87 3.81
CA GLY A 586 -28.48 -50.04 4.85
C GLY A 586 -27.47 -48.89 4.97
N GLN A 587 -27.65 -47.81 4.23
CA GLN A 587 -26.83 -46.62 4.28
C GLN A 587 -27.68 -45.39 4.64
N TRP A 588 -27.01 -44.30 5.10
CA TRP A 588 -27.67 -43.03 5.28
C TRP A 588 -28.31 -42.59 3.97
N ALA A 589 -29.58 -42.20 4.04
CA ALA A 589 -30.33 -41.75 2.86
C ALA A 589 -29.88 -40.34 2.46
N ASP A 590 -28.95 -40.26 1.54
CA ASP A 590 -28.51 -39.01 0.91
C ASP A 590 -29.04 -38.91 -0.53
N ARG A 591 -29.53 -37.73 -0.86
CA ARG A 591 -29.93 -37.37 -2.22
C ARG A 591 -29.59 -35.92 -2.50
N ASP A 592 -28.95 -35.67 -3.63
CA ASP A 592 -28.72 -34.31 -4.12
C ASP A 592 -30.04 -33.72 -4.65
N LEU A 593 -30.26 -32.44 -4.30
CA LEU A 593 -31.31 -31.66 -4.94
C LEU A 593 -30.92 -31.37 -6.39
N PRO A 594 -31.91 -31.34 -7.33
CA PRO A 594 -31.68 -30.87 -8.66
C PRO A 594 -31.07 -29.42 -8.64
N GLN A 595 -30.10 -29.16 -9.50
CA GLN A 595 -29.47 -27.84 -9.61
C GLN A 595 -30.17 -27.04 -10.73
N ASP A 596 -31.45 -26.74 -10.57
CA ASP A 596 -32.26 -26.04 -11.57
C ASP A 596 -32.15 -24.51 -11.46
N ALA A 597 -31.48 -23.98 -10.43
CA ALA A 597 -31.40 -22.56 -10.16
C ALA A 597 -30.00 -22.01 -10.39
N ASP A 598 -29.91 -20.92 -11.13
CA ASP A 598 -28.69 -20.11 -11.24
C ASP A 598 -28.56 -19.19 -10.01
N TYR A 599 -27.81 -19.68 -9.02
CA TYR A 599 -27.56 -18.93 -7.78
C TYR A 599 -26.68 -17.70 -8.01
N ALA A 600 -25.74 -17.77 -8.96
CA ALA A 600 -24.91 -16.62 -9.30
C ALA A 600 -25.76 -15.46 -9.84
N MET A 601 -26.74 -15.73 -10.70
CA MET A 601 -27.69 -14.74 -11.19
C MET A 601 -28.57 -14.17 -10.04
N GLN A 602 -29.00 -15.00 -9.10
CA GLN A 602 -29.78 -14.52 -7.94
C GLN A 602 -28.95 -13.60 -7.05
N PHE A 603 -27.69 -13.90 -6.86
CA PHE A 603 -26.75 -13.04 -6.17
C PHE A 603 -26.55 -11.71 -6.92
N GLU A 604 -26.27 -11.75 -8.22
CA GLU A 604 -26.10 -10.52 -9.03
C GLU A 604 -27.32 -9.61 -8.92
N ARG A 605 -28.51 -10.16 -9.07
CA ARG A 605 -29.75 -9.41 -8.92
C ARG A 605 -29.88 -8.77 -7.54
N PHE A 606 -29.60 -9.52 -6.48
CA PHE A 606 -29.68 -9.03 -5.10
C PHE A 606 -28.75 -7.83 -4.84
N VAL A 607 -27.53 -7.86 -5.39
CA VAL A 607 -26.57 -6.75 -5.28
C VAL A 607 -27.01 -5.58 -6.16
N LEU A 608 -27.36 -5.84 -7.42
CA LEU A 608 -27.72 -4.80 -8.39
C LEU A 608 -28.97 -4.02 -7.95
N GLU A 609 -29.96 -4.68 -7.34
CA GLU A 609 -31.16 -4.00 -6.80
C GLU A 609 -30.80 -2.91 -5.78
N GLN A 610 -29.68 -3.04 -5.05
CA GLN A 610 -29.25 -2.09 -4.04
C GLN A 610 -28.26 -1.04 -4.55
N VAL A 611 -27.42 -1.36 -5.54
CA VAL A 611 -26.32 -0.47 -5.99
C VAL A 611 -26.54 0.12 -7.37
N ALA A 612 -27.22 -0.59 -8.29
CA ALA A 612 -27.42 -0.17 -9.67
C ALA A 612 -28.65 -0.86 -10.32
N PRO A 613 -29.89 -0.52 -9.93
CA PRO A 613 -31.10 -1.26 -10.36
C PRO A 613 -31.34 -1.30 -11.88
N GLN A 614 -30.69 -0.43 -12.64
CA GLN A 614 -30.82 -0.35 -14.10
C GLN A 614 -29.83 -1.25 -14.85
N THR A 615 -28.87 -1.84 -14.16
CA THR A 615 -27.80 -2.67 -14.70
C THR A 615 -28.23 -4.13 -14.72
N GLN A 616 -27.86 -4.88 -15.76
CA GLN A 616 -28.28 -6.28 -15.91
C GLN A 616 -27.28 -7.25 -15.30
N HIS A 617 -25.99 -6.98 -15.43
CA HIS A 617 -24.91 -7.84 -14.95
C HIS A 617 -23.95 -7.11 -14.04
N LEU A 618 -23.51 -7.80 -12.99
CA LEU A 618 -22.55 -7.27 -12.02
C LEU A 618 -21.22 -6.86 -12.69
N THR A 619 -20.83 -7.58 -13.76
CA THR A 619 -19.62 -7.32 -14.54
C THR A 619 -19.64 -5.99 -15.31
N GLU A 620 -20.78 -5.33 -15.44
CA GLU A 620 -20.90 -4.02 -16.08
C GLU A 620 -20.48 -2.88 -15.15
N LEU A 621 -20.43 -3.13 -13.84
CA LEU A 621 -20.05 -2.13 -12.85
C LEU A 621 -18.55 -1.86 -12.86
N GLY A 622 -18.14 -0.59 -12.90
CA GLY A 622 -16.73 -0.20 -12.99
C GLY A 622 -15.83 -0.80 -11.91
N ARG A 623 -16.36 -0.92 -10.68
CA ARG A 623 -15.65 -1.57 -9.56
C ARG A 623 -15.37 -3.06 -9.84
N ILE A 624 -16.31 -3.76 -10.44
CA ILE A 624 -16.16 -5.17 -10.80
C ILE A 624 -15.25 -5.34 -12.02
N GLN A 625 -15.31 -4.41 -12.98
CA GLN A 625 -14.37 -4.36 -14.10
C GLN A 625 -12.93 -4.15 -13.62
N ASP A 626 -12.70 -3.27 -12.64
CA ASP A 626 -11.40 -3.11 -12.01
C ASP A 626 -10.93 -4.41 -11.32
N LEU A 627 -11.84 -5.12 -10.62
CA LEU A 627 -11.54 -6.44 -10.04
C LEU A 627 -11.14 -7.44 -11.12
N LEU A 628 -11.95 -7.60 -12.16
CA LEU A 628 -11.68 -8.54 -13.26
C LEU A 628 -10.39 -8.19 -13.97
N THR A 629 -10.10 -6.91 -14.20
CA THR A 629 -8.83 -6.44 -14.75
C THR A 629 -7.61 -6.89 -13.91
N MET A 630 -7.75 -6.92 -12.58
CA MET A 630 -6.69 -7.41 -11.67
C MET A 630 -6.57 -8.93 -11.63
N LEU A 631 -7.64 -9.66 -11.90
CA LEU A 631 -7.67 -11.13 -11.89
C LEU A 631 -7.35 -11.74 -13.26
N GLU A 632 -7.36 -10.94 -14.33
CA GLU A 632 -7.07 -11.41 -15.70
C GLU A 632 -5.69 -12.06 -15.77
N TRP A 633 -5.65 -13.25 -16.37
CA TRP A 633 -4.38 -13.91 -16.66
C TRP A 633 -3.64 -13.14 -17.74
N ARG A 634 -2.37 -12.84 -17.51
CA ARG A 634 -1.50 -12.13 -18.46
C ARG A 634 -0.18 -12.85 -18.56
N ASP A 635 0.32 -12.98 -19.78
CA ASP A 635 1.68 -13.43 -20.01
C ASP A 635 2.66 -12.38 -19.48
N GLY A 636 3.76 -12.87 -18.93
CA GLY A 636 4.80 -12.02 -18.34
C GLY A 636 5.80 -11.52 -19.37
N ASP A 637 5.35 -10.83 -20.43
CA ASP A 637 6.28 -10.20 -21.37
C ASP A 637 7.08 -9.07 -20.72
N ALA A 638 8.18 -8.67 -21.35
CA ALA A 638 9.13 -7.73 -20.77
C ALA A 638 8.49 -6.36 -20.45
N ASP A 639 7.59 -5.89 -21.30
CA ASP A 639 6.91 -4.60 -21.12
C ASP A 639 5.94 -4.67 -19.94
N TRP A 640 5.18 -5.75 -19.83
CA TRP A 640 4.28 -5.95 -18.70
C TRP A 640 5.04 -6.05 -17.37
N LEU A 641 6.17 -6.77 -17.35
CA LEU A 641 7.03 -6.88 -16.18
C LEU A 641 7.59 -5.51 -15.76
N GLU A 642 7.98 -4.67 -16.71
CA GLU A 642 8.45 -3.31 -16.46
C GLU A 642 7.33 -2.43 -15.87
N TRP A 643 6.10 -2.52 -16.35
CA TRP A 643 4.96 -1.78 -15.82
C TRP A 643 4.52 -2.24 -14.42
N THR A 644 4.74 -3.49 -14.08
CA THR A 644 4.27 -4.13 -12.84
C THR A 644 5.38 -4.41 -11.82
N ARG A 645 6.57 -3.84 -11.98
CA ARG A 645 7.62 -3.87 -10.96
C ARG A 645 7.41 -2.83 -9.87
N TYR A 646 8.17 -2.93 -8.81
CA TYR A 646 8.30 -1.83 -7.86
C TYR A 646 9.10 -0.67 -8.48
N MET A 647 8.76 0.56 -8.12
CA MET A 647 9.62 1.71 -8.36
C MET A 647 10.88 1.62 -7.49
N GLU A 648 11.98 2.21 -7.96
CA GLU A 648 13.29 2.16 -7.32
C GLU A 648 13.76 3.55 -6.86
N ILE A 649 14.57 3.58 -5.81
CA ILE A 649 15.22 4.82 -5.34
C ILE A 649 16.45 5.15 -6.20
N GLU A 650 17.08 4.15 -6.79
CA GLU A 650 18.25 4.27 -7.68
C GLU A 650 18.02 3.43 -8.94
N HIS A 651 17.12 3.89 -9.82
CA HIS A 651 16.78 3.16 -11.04
C HIS A 651 17.77 3.46 -12.17
N GLY A 652 18.22 2.41 -12.84
CA GLY A 652 19.08 2.48 -14.02
C GLY A 652 20.48 3.07 -13.76
N ALA A 653 21.25 3.24 -14.82
CA ALA A 653 22.62 3.77 -14.77
C ALA A 653 22.68 5.21 -14.21
N GLY A 654 21.61 6.00 -14.41
CA GLY A 654 21.48 7.37 -13.88
C GLY A 654 21.10 7.46 -12.41
N LYS A 655 20.84 6.34 -11.74
CA LYS A 655 20.38 6.27 -10.33
C LYS A 655 19.21 7.21 -10.04
N VAL A 656 18.20 7.18 -10.90
CA VAL A 656 17.01 8.03 -10.81
C VAL A 656 16.13 7.56 -9.67
N ASN A 657 15.71 8.48 -8.80
CA ASN A 657 14.73 8.18 -7.77
C ASN A 657 13.30 8.33 -8.33
N GLU A 658 12.68 7.22 -8.70
CA GLU A 658 11.34 7.19 -9.30
C GLU A 658 10.25 7.71 -8.38
N TYR A 659 10.43 7.66 -7.06
CA TYR A 659 9.48 8.20 -6.08
C TYR A 659 9.53 9.72 -5.91
N LYS A 660 10.57 10.38 -6.42
CA LYS A 660 10.86 11.78 -6.12
C LYS A 660 9.74 12.72 -6.56
N GLU A 661 9.17 12.46 -7.73
CA GLU A 661 8.13 13.30 -8.31
C GLU A 661 6.70 12.87 -7.95
N ARG A 662 6.55 11.88 -7.08
CA ARG A 662 5.26 11.42 -6.56
C ARG A 662 4.24 11.06 -7.65
N PRO A 663 4.59 10.25 -8.68
CA PRO A 663 3.61 9.87 -9.68
C PRO A 663 2.47 9.09 -9.02
N VAL A 664 1.23 9.44 -9.36
CA VAL A 664 0.02 8.82 -8.81
C VAL A 664 -0.29 7.55 -9.59
N LEU A 665 -0.54 6.45 -8.89
CA LEU A 665 -0.87 5.17 -9.52
C LEU A 665 -2.25 5.25 -10.21
N PRO A 666 -2.36 4.97 -11.52
CA PRO A 666 -3.65 4.93 -12.22
C PRO A 666 -4.60 3.85 -11.67
N THR A 667 -5.85 3.83 -12.11
CA THR A 667 -6.76 2.69 -11.88
C THR A 667 -6.25 1.43 -12.59
N PRO A 668 -6.73 0.23 -12.24
CA PRO A 668 -6.39 -0.99 -12.96
C PRO A 668 -6.57 -0.87 -14.48
N ALA A 669 -7.73 -0.41 -14.93
CA ALA A 669 -8.01 -0.18 -16.35
C ALA A 669 -7.05 0.84 -16.97
N GLY A 670 -6.70 1.90 -16.24
CA GLY A 670 -5.73 2.91 -16.66
C GLY A 670 -4.32 2.35 -16.88
N VAL A 671 -3.85 1.47 -16.01
CA VAL A 671 -2.56 0.79 -16.20
C VAL A 671 -2.58 -0.07 -17.47
N VAL A 672 -3.64 -0.85 -17.68
CA VAL A 672 -3.77 -1.72 -18.86
C VAL A 672 -3.90 -0.92 -20.16
N ALA A 673 -4.68 0.15 -20.17
CA ALA A 673 -4.81 1.03 -21.33
C ALA A 673 -3.45 1.62 -21.73
N LYS A 674 -2.65 2.06 -20.73
CA LYS A 674 -1.31 2.59 -20.97
C LYS A 674 -0.35 1.54 -21.51
N TYR A 675 -0.36 0.34 -20.92
CA TYR A 675 0.44 -0.78 -21.39
C TYR A 675 0.13 -1.14 -22.86
N ARG A 676 -1.15 -1.14 -23.24
CA ARG A 676 -1.60 -1.42 -24.61
C ARG A 676 -1.49 -0.22 -25.56
N ASN A 677 -0.93 0.90 -25.13
CA ASN A 677 -0.89 2.16 -25.89
C ASN A 677 -2.28 2.68 -26.32
N GLN A 678 -3.29 2.36 -25.54
CA GLN A 678 -4.67 2.80 -25.74
C GLN A 678 -4.92 4.13 -25.02
N PRO A 679 -5.93 4.91 -25.43
CA PRO A 679 -6.39 6.07 -24.67
C PRO A 679 -6.74 5.67 -23.24
N MET A 680 -6.35 6.50 -22.26
CA MET A 680 -6.75 6.28 -20.88
C MET A 680 -8.27 6.33 -20.74
N PRO A 681 -8.89 5.39 -20.01
CA PRO A 681 -10.32 5.45 -19.77
C PRO A 681 -10.67 6.75 -19.03
N VAL A 682 -11.65 7.45 -19.55
CA VAL A 682 -12.17 8.69 -18.93
C VAL A 682 -12.87 8.29 -17.63
N THR A 683 -12.37 8.76 -16.52
CA THR A 683 -13.07 8.61 -15.24
C THR A 683 -14.25 9.57 -15.24
N HIS A 684 -15.46 9.06 -15.43
CA HIS A 684 -16.66 9.88 -15.38
C HIS A 684 -16.83 10.46 -13.97
N GLN A 685 -16.64 11.77 -13.88
CA GLN A 685 -17.12 12.54 -12.74
C GLN A 685 -18.63 12.67 -12.87
N ASN A 686 -19.36 12.20 -11.87
CA ASN A 686 -20.79 12.49 -11.66
C ASN A 686 -21.72 12.35 -12.88
N THR A 687 -22.04 11.15 -13.26
CA THR A 687 -23.36 10.82 -13.76
C THR A 687 -23.77 9.50 -13.08
N GLN A 688 -25.04 9.37 -12.71
CA GLN A 688 -25.64 8.10 -12.32
C GLN A 688 -25.01 7.01 -13.20
N GLU A 689 -24.50 5.93 -12.61
CA GLU A 689 -23.81 4.87 -13.33
C GLU A 689 -24.59 4.50 -14.59
N GLN A 690 -24.18 5.07 -15.74
CA GLN A 690 -24.68 4.58 -17.02
C GLN A 690 -23.85 3.34 -17.37
N PRO A 691 -24.47 2.24 -17.75
CA PRO A 691 -23.79 1.01 -18.08
C PRO A 691 -22.79 1.25 -19.21
N ASN A 692 -21.52 1.00 -18.96
CA ASN A 692 -20.53 0.92 -20.02
C ASN A 692 -20.87 -0.29 -20.89
N GLN A 693 -21.04 -0.07 -22.18
CA GLN A 693 -21.25 -1.16 -23.13
C GLN A 693 -20.09 -2.18 -23.04
N PRO A 694 -20.37 -3.47 -23.11
CA PRO A 694 -19.33 -4.51 -23.04
C PRO A 694 -18.34 -4.33 -24.18
N LEU A 695 -17.06 -4.37 -23.84
CA LEU A 695 -15.97 -4.46 -24.80
C LEU A 695 -16.05 -5.82 -25.51
N HIS A 696 -16.89 -5.91 -26.52
CA HIS A 696 -16.78 -7.00 -27.47
C HIS A 696 -15.51 -6.79 -28.29
N ALA A 697 -14.62 -7.77 -28.22
CA ALA A 697 -13.53 -7.91 -29.15
C ALA A 697 -14.08 -8.05 -30.57
N ASN A 698 -14.16 -6.96 -31.29
CA ASN A 698 -14.28 -6.98 -32.72
C ASN A 698 -13.18 -6.10 -33.31
N ASN A 699 -12.18 -6.77 -33.82
CA ASN A 699 -11.26 -6.22 -34.80
C ASN A 699 -12.05 -5.77 -36.02
N SER A 700 -12.51 -4.53 -36.01
CA SER A 700 -12.90 -3.84 -37.23
C SER A 700 -12.45 -2.39 -37.10
N ILE A 701 -11.53 -2.04 -37.96
CA ILE A 701 -11.12 -0.67 -38.27
C ILE A 701 -12.39 0.14 -38.47
N PRO A 702 -12.63 1.28 -37.78
CA PRO A 702 -13.81 2.09 -38.04
C PRO A 702 -13.75 2.62 -39.46
N ASN A 703 -14.69 2.18 -40.23
CA ASN A 703 -14.86 2.56 -41.63
C ASN A 703 -15.10 4.08 -41.72
N ARG A 704 -14.20 4.81 -42.39
CA ARG A 704 -14.23 6.26 -42.62
C ARG A 704 -15.45 6.73 -43.48
N LEU A 705 -16.38 5.85 -43.84
CA LEU A 705 -17.36 6.09 -44.89
C LEU A 705 -18.77 6.51 -44.43
N ASN A 706 -19.06 6.69 -43.15
CA ASN A 706 -20.44 7.03 -42.69
C ASN A 706 -20.53 8.25 -41.76
N ARG A 707 -19.67 9.28 -41.95
CA ARG A 707 -19.90 10.56 -41.30
C ARG A 707 -20.65 11.53 -42.23
N PRO A 708 -21.64 12.29 -41.73
CA PRO A 708 -22.25 13.31 -42.52
C PRO A 708 -21.20 14.36 -42.96
N LEU A 709 -21.24 14.74 -44.22
CA LEU A 709 -20.36 15.77 -44.73
C LEU A 709 -20.71 17.11 -44.07
N PRO A 710 -19.69 17.91 -43.68
CA PRO A 710 -19.95 19.23 -43.13
C PRO A 710 -20.75 20.08 -44.09
N PRO A 711 -21.54 21.05 -43.61
CA PRO A 711 -22.33 21.94 -44.44
C PRO A 711 -21.48 22.64 -45.52
N PRO A 712 -22.05 23.00 -46.67
CA PRO A 712 -21.30 23.67 -47.74
C PRO A 712 -20.52 24.91 -47.22
N GLY A 713 -19.21 24.94 -47.47
CA GLY A 713 -18.32 26.01 -47.01
C GLY A 713 -17.69 25.79 -45.66
N PHE A 714 -18.01 24.70 -44.96
CA PHE A 714 -17.34 24.31 -43.73
C PHE A 714 -16.36 23.13 -43.95
N TYR A 715 -15.36 23.07 -43.14
CA TYR A 715 -14.39 21.99 -43.03
C TYR A 715 -14.54 21.34 -41.67
N ALA A 716 -14.38 20.02 -41.59
CA ALA A 716 -14.33 19.31 -40.30
C ALA A 716 -12.88 19.07 -39.84
N GLY A 717 -12.68 18.97 -38.53
CA GLY A 717 -11.37 18.73 -37.97
C GLY A 717 -11.43 18.50 -36.48
N GLU A 718 -10.29 18.17 -35.92
CA GLU A 718 -10.09 17.88 -34.48
C GLU A 718 -9.19 18.93 -33.85
N VAL A 719 -9.57 19.43 -32.69
CA VAL A 719 -8.74 20.35 -31.90
C VAL A 719 -7.57 19.59 -31.32
N VAL A 720 -6.36 19.94 -31.74
CA VAL A 720 -5.13 19.27 -31.29
C VAL A 720 -4.43 19.96 -30.14
N GLU A 721 -4.65 21.26 -29.99
CA GLU A 721 -4.11 22.08 -28.90
C GLU A 721 -5.02 23.27 -28.67
N TYR A 722 -5.34 23.63 -27.41
CA TYR A 722 -6.05 24.86 -27.10
C TYR A 722 -5.61 25.44 -25.75
N TYR A 723 -5.13 26.66 -25.76
CA TYR A 723 -4.64 27.38 -24.58
C TYR A 723 -5.73 28.31 -24.05
N VAL A 724 -6.50 27.85 -23.10
CA VAL A 724 -7.67 28.57 -22.55
C VAL A 724 -7.28 29.95 -22.02
N GLU A 725 -6.19 30.07 -21.27
CA GLU A 725 -5.73 31.35 -20.71
C GLU A 725 -5.29 32.34 -21.75
N LYS A 726 -4.86 31.87 -22.94
CA LYS A 726 -4.38 32.71 -24.03
C LYS A 726 -5.43 32.89 -25.12
N GLY A 727 -6.55 32.17 -25.05
CA GLY A 727 -7.66 32.25 -25.95
C GLY A 727 -7.38 31.80 -27.40
N TYR A 728 -6.42 30.92 -27.64
CA TYR A 728 -6.15 30.38 -28.97
C TYR A 728 -5.73 28.90 -28.96
N GLY A 729 -5.81 28.27 -30.13
CA GLY A 729 -5.43 26.88 -30.33
C GLY A 729 -5.19 26.52 -31.78
N PHE A 730 -5.13 25.20 -32.04
CA PHE A 730 -4.92 24.64 -33.37
C PHE A 730 -5.88 23.49 -33.64
N ILE A 731 -6.46 23.48 -34.86
CA ILE A 731 -7.35 22.44 -35.37
C ILE A 731 -6.60 21.67 -36.45
N LYS A 732 -6.61 20.35 -36.39
CA LYS A 732 -6.15 19.46 -37.47
C LYS A 732 -7.32 19.12 -38.38
N PRO A 733 -7.31 19.57 -39.62
CA PRO A 733 -8.38 19.22 -40.59
C PRO A 733 -8.39 17.71 -40.87
N ASP A 734 -9.57 17.17 -41.20
CA ASP A 734 -9.71 15.74 -41.53
C ASP A 734 -9.07 15.38 -42.88
N ARG A 735 -8.80 16.37 -43.71
CA ARG A 735 -8.18 16.17 -45.02
C ARG A 735 -6.68 15.82 -44.85
N GLU A 736 -6.30 14.68 -45.32
CA GLU A 736 -4.96 14.17 -45.20
C GLU A 736 -3.93 15.08 -45.88
N GLY A 737 -2.81 15.38 -45.20
CA GLY A 737 -1.73 16.23 -45.70
C GLY A 737 -1.91 17.73 -45.44
N GLU A 738 -3.01 18.18 -44.85
CA GLU A 738 -3.17 19.60 -44.51
C GLU A 738 -2.52 19.97 -43.17
N PRO A 739 -1.89 21.16 -43.10
CA PRO A 739 -1.27 21.66 -41.87
C PRO A 739 -2.34 22.04 -40.83
N LYS A 740 -1.95 22.03 -39.55
CA LYS A 740 -2.78 22.53 -38.44
C LYS A 740 -3.21 23.97 -38.70
N ILE A 741 -4.48 24.28 -38.47
CA ILE A 741 -5.09 25.62 -38.67
C ILE A 741 -5.25 26.33 -37.35
N PHE A 742 -4.81 27.55 -37.26
CA PHE A 742 -4.93 28.40 -36.07
C PHE A 742 -6.39 28.79 -35.82
N VAL A 743 -6.83 28.74 -34.56
CA VAL A 743 -8.12 29.21 -34.08
C VAL A 743 -7.97 30.15 -32.90
N HIS A 744 -8.76 31.23 -32.86
CA HIS A 744 -8.81 32.17 -31.73
C HIS A 744 -10.20 32.16 -31.12
N CYS A 745 -10.31 32.38 -29.80
CA CYS A 745 -11.58 32.33 -29.05
C CYS A 745 -12.66 33.27 -29.63
N THR A 746 -12.30 34.40 -30.23
CA THR A 746 -13.20 35.34 -30.87
C THR A 746 -13.90 34.79 -32.14
N LYS A 747 -13.48 33.63 -32.62
CA LYS A 747 -14.01 32.95 -33.81
C LYS A 747 -14.88 31.76 -33.48
N LEU A 748 -15.12 31.49 -32.21
CA LEU A 748 -15.99 30.45 -31.71
C LEU A 748 -17.45 30.91 -31.74
N GLN A 749 -18.36 30.04 -32.17
CA GLN A 749 -19.81 30.31 -32.26
C GLN A 749 -20.56 29.34 -31.33
N GLY A 750 -21.30 29.90 -30.36
CA GLY A 750 -22.09 29.12 -29.40
C GLY A 750 -21.28 28.41 -28.31
N ILE A 751 -19.95 28.59 -28.30
CA ILE A 751 -19.06 28.01 -27.31
C ILE A 751 -18.01 29.05 -26.86
N THR A 752 -17.56 29.00 -25.65
CA THR A 752 -16.61 29.95 -25.04
C THR A 752 -15.17 29.51 -25.09
N SER A 753 -14.91 28.21 -25.20
CA SER A 753 -13.58 27.60 -25.30
C SER A 753 -13.66 26.27 -26.05
N LEU A 754 -12.50 25.78 -26.50
CA LEU A 754 -12.34 24.47 -27.12
C LEU A 754 -11.56 23.55 -26.20
N VAL A 755 -11.72 22.25 -26.37
CA VAL A 755 -10.98 21.20 -25.65
C VAL A 755 -10.22 20.35 -26.65
N GLU A 756 -9.01 19.95 -26.32
CA GLU A 756 -8.18 19.06 -27.13
C GLU A 756 -8.91 17.72 -27.38
N GLY A 757 -8.90 17.23 -28.61
CA GLY A 757 -9.67 16.07 -29.05
C GLY A 757 -11.10 16.39 -29.47
N GLN A 758 -11.58 17.61 -29.29
CA GLN A 758 -12.92 18.03 -29.65
C GLN A 758 -13.09 18.16 -31.17
N ARG A 759 -14.20 17.61 -31.66
CA ARG A 759 -14.55 17.71 -33.07
C ARG A 759 -15.28 19.01 -33.37
N VAL A 760 -14.84 19.69 -34.43
CA VAL A 760 -15.37 20.99 -34.82
C VAL A 760 -15.53 21.09 -36.33
N ILE A 761 -16.52 21.90 -36.75
CA ILE A 761 -16.62 22.39 -38.10
C ILE A 761 -16.25 23.88 -38.13
N PHE A 762 -15.58 24.32 -39.17
CA PHE A 762 -15.09 25.68 -39.27
C PHE A 762 -14.97 26.16 -40.72
N LYS A 763 -14.97 27.46 -40.92
CA LYS A 763 -14.64 28.09 -42.20
C LYS A 763 -13.18 28.50 -42.21
N ARG A 764 -12.56 28.62 -43.38
CA ARG A 764 -11.20 29.14 -43.54
C ARG A 764 -11.24 30.62 -43.85
N GLY A 765 -10.52 31.38 -43.05
CA GLY A 765 -10.32 32.82 -43.27
C GLY A 765 -8.86 33.21 -43.34
N PRO A 766 -8.54 34.47 -43.65
CA PRO A 766 -7.19 34.96 -43.71
C PRO A 766 -6.58 35.08 -42.30
N GLY A 767 -5.48 34.38 -42.06
CA GLY A 767 -4.68 34.48 -40.81
C GLY A 767 -3.48 35.39 -40.94
N ARG A 768 -2.72 35.63 -39.87
CA ARG A 768 -1.49 36.39 -39.87
C ARG A 768 -0.43 35.70 -40.74
N ASN A 769 0.35 36.48 -41.45
CA ASN A 769 1.48 36.03 -42.31
C ASN A 769 1.07 35.08 -43.47
N GLY A 770 -0.12 35.24 -44.02
CA GLY A 770 -0.56 34.46 -45.20
C GLY A 770 -0.95 33.01 -44.90
N LYS A 771 -0.96 32.57 -43.64
CA LYS A 771 -1.42 31.25 -43.25
C LYS A 771 -2.91 31.28 -42.96
N PRO A 772 -3.72 30.24 -43.38
CA PRO A 772 -5.13 30.20 -43.09
C PRO A 772 -5.42 30.10 -41.61
N ALA A 773 -6.49 30.72 -41.13
CA ALA A 773 -7.03 30.61 -39.79
C ALA A 773 -8.46 30.09 -39.81
N ALA A 774 -8.92 29.42 -38.72
CA ALA A 774 -10.26 28.97 -38.58
C ALA A 774 -11.16 30.14 -38.15
N GLU A 775 -12.32 30.26 -38.85
CA GLU A 775 -13.38 31.21 -38.57
C GLU A 775 -14.73 30.47 -38.47
N ASP A 776 -15.70 31.07 -37.77
CA ASP A 776 -17.04 30.49 -37.59
C ASP A 776 -16.95 29.02 -37.07
N VAL A 777 -16.20 28.83 -35.97
CA VAL A 777 -15.91 27.50 -35.43
C VAL A 777 -17.04 27.05 -34.52
N ARG A 778 -17.61 25.90 -34.79
CA ARG A 778 -18.74 25.28 -34.09
C ARG A 778 -18.42 23.83 -33.75
N LEU A 779 -19.12 23.25 -32.77
CA LEU A 779 -19.03 21.79 -32.55
C LEU A 779 -19.60 21.06 -33.77
N GLU A 780 -18.98 19.96 -34.12
CA GLU A 780 -19.51 18.99 -35.05
C GLU A 780 -20.64 18.22 -34.33
N GLU A 781 -21.92 18.29 -34.82
CA GLU A 781 -23.08 17.60 -34.23
C GLU A 781 -23.07 16.10 -34.50
#